data_0663ebe1bb34468d0982e93c029f1047
#
_entry.id   0663ebe1bb34468d0982e93c029f1047
#
_cell.length_a   1.000
_cell.length_b   1.000
_cell.length_c   1.000
_cell.angle_alpha   90.00
_cell.angle_beta   90.00
_cell.angle_gamma   90.00
#
_symmetry.space_group_name_H-M   'P 1'
#
loop_
_entity.id
_entity.type
_entity.pdbx_description
1 polymer ?
#
loop_
_entity_poly.entity_id
_entity_poly.type
_entity_poly.pdbx_seq_one_letter_code
_entity_poly.pdbx_strand_id
1 'polypeptide(L)'
;MCPIETPEGPNIGLIGALATFARVNAFGFIESPYRKVVDGRVTDEIVYLAADEEEEYVVAQANAPLNPDGTFRADRVLVRRSPQAATLGELKLMLERDVFFGATTEISNVAPAEVQLMDVSPKQIVSVATALIPFLEHDDANRALMGANMQRQAVPLLRAEAPYIGTGIESRAARDAADMILAEEDGTITEVDGNAITVQYKNMGRVVYRLLKFERSNQDTCINQKPIVAQGQTIKKGEILAHGPSTDNGELALGKNLVVAFMPWEGYNFEDAIILSERLVKDDVLTSIHIKEHEIDARDTKLGPEEITRDIPNLSDEILADLDERGIIRVGAEVSAGDVLVGKVTPKGETELTPEERLLRAIFGEKAREVRDTSLKVPHGEKGKVIDVKVFSRDDGHELPPGVNQLVRVYVAQKRKISVGDKLAGRHGNKGVISRILPIEDMPFMADGTSVDIILNPLGVPSRMNVGQVLEAHLGYAARYGWTIDGETIGQEPIRGTEKKTRPVTPPATLVATPVFDGAHWDELEGAGKHPTIKKIFQNLHPEATDARYGDNGRMMQDDGKITLFNGRTGEKYDNPITVGVVYILKLAHLVDDKIHARSTGPYSMITQQPLGGKAQFGGQRFGEMEVWALEAYGAAYCLQELLTIKSDDVLGRVKVYEAIVKGENIPEPGIPESFKVLIKEMQALCLNVEVLNTSGAEIEMRELDEDIFRTAEELGIDLSRPERGSDEEDARRQAERG
;
A
#
# COMPACT_ATOMS: atom_id res chain seq x y z
N MET A 1 10.29 21.29 -8.38
CA MET A 1 9.18 20.34 -8.19
C MET A 1 9.26 19.24 -9.22
N CYS A 2 8.98 17.98 -8.83
CA CYS A 2 9.00 16.86 -9.77
C CYS A 2 7.81 16.94 -10.74
N PRO A 3 8.01 16.80 -12.06
CA PRO A 3 6.92 16.82 -13.03
C PRO A 3 6.13 15.51 -13.12
N ILE A 4 6.64 14.43 -12.54
CA ILE A 4 6.09 13.07 -12.65
C ILE A 4 5.32 12.68 -11.37
N GLU A 5 5.89 12.92 -10.19
CA GLU A 5 5.26 12.51 -8.93
C GLU A 5 4.15 13.49 -8.52
N THR A 6 2.90 13.07 -8.76
CA THR A 6 1.67 13.76 -8.34
C THR A 6 0.58 12.71 -8.08
N PRO A 7 -0.43 12.98 -7.23
CA PRO A 7 -1.56 12.06 -7.06
C PRO A 7 -2.32 11.82 -8.36
N GLU A 8 -2.91 10.62 -8.47
CA GLU A 8 -3.91 10.32 -9.49
C GLU A 8 -5.30 10.74 -8.95
N GLY A 9 -6.08 11.49 -9.73
CA GLY A 9 -7.44 11.87 -9.36
C GLY A 9 -7.64 13.39 -9.24
N PRO A 10 -8.61 13.86 -8.40
CA PRO A 10 -8.99 15.27 -8.35
C PRO A 10 -7.85 16.23 -7.98
N ASN A 11 -6.86 15.76 -7.24
CA ASN A 11 -5.71 16.55 -6.78
C ASN A 11 -4.50 16.48 -7.72
N ILE A 12 -4.67 16.00 -8.95
CA ILE A 12 -3.59 15.92 -9.93
C ILE A 12 -3.03 17.33 -10.24
N GLY A 13 -1.71 17.48 -10.17
CA GLY A 13 -1.02 18.75 -10.40
C GLY A 13 -1.12 19.76 -9.25
N LEU A 14 -2.01 19.58 -8.27
CA LEU A 14 -2.16 20.46 -7.10
C LEU A 14 -1.22 20.07 -5.95
N ILE A 15 -0.95 18.78 -5.81
CA ILE A 15 0.01 18.24 -4.86
C ILE A 15 1.19 17.70 -5.63
N GLY A 16 2.39 18.15 -5.30
CA GLY A 16 3.63 17.72 -5.95
C GLY A 16 4.71 17.38 -4.93
N ALA A 17 5.76 16.72 -5.39
CA ALA A 17 6.93 16.36 -4.59
C ALA A 17 8.11 17.30 -4.90
N LEU A 18 8.96 17.53 -3.89
CA LEU A 18 10.19 18.30 -4.05
C LEU A 18 11.19 17.48 -4.90
N ALA A 19 11.88 18.14 -5.82
CA ALA A 19 12.92 17.50 -6.61
C ALA A 19 14.17 17.20 -5.76
N THR A 20 14.98 16.21 -6.18
CA THR A 20 16.10 15.68 -5.38
C THR A 20 17.18 16.71 -5.00
N PHE A 21 17.42 17.68 -5.86
CA PHE A 21 18.46 18.70 -5.65
C PHE A 21 17.91 20.03 -5.14
N ALA A 22 16.57 20.19 -5.09
CA ALA A 22 15.92 21.40 -4.62
C ALA A 22 16.02 21.50 -3.09
N ARG A 23 16.09 22.73 -2.60
CA ARG A 23 16.03 23.05 -1.18
C ARG A 23 15.02 24.17 -0.92
N VAL A 24 14.62 24.31 0.32
CA VAL A 24 13.77 25.41 0.76
C VAL A 24 14.65 26.44 1.47
N ASN A 25 14.59 27.72 1.05
CA ASN A 25 15.35 28.78 1.67
C ASN A 25 14.72 29.24 3.01
N ALA A 26 15.40 30.17 3.70
CA ALA A 26 14.94 30.71 4.99
C ALA A 26 13.58 31.44 4.91
N PHE A 27 13.15 31.86 3.72
CA PHE A 27 11.88 32.55 3.46
C PHE A 27 10.75 31.59 3.03
N GLY A 28 11.05 30.30 2.85
CA GLY A 28 10.07 29.30 2.41
C GLY A 28 9.97 29.09 0.89
N PHE A 29 10.80 29.74 0.08
CA PHE A 29 10.85 29.55 -1.36
C PHE A 29 11.71 28.35 -1.75
N ILE A 30 11.35 27.71 -2.86
CA ILE A 30 12.12 26.58 -3.42
C ILE A 30 13.24 27.14 -4.30
N GLU A 31 14.46 26.69 -4.04
CA GLU A 31 15.65 26.99 -4.82
C GLU A 31 16.21 25.74 -5.49
N SER A 32 16.73 25.89 -6.70
CA SER A 32 17.42 24.84 -7.47
C SER A 32 18.89 25.20 -7.69
N PRO A 33 19.81 24.22 -7.76
CA PRO A 33 21.22 24.49 -8.01
C PRO A 33 21.52 24.59 -9.50
N TYR A 34 22.39 25.51 -9.88
CA TYR A 34 22.92 25.73 -11.21
C TYR A 34 24.43 25.90 -11.15
N ARG A 35 25.14 25.42 -12.20
CA ARG A 35 26.57 25.69 -12.41
C ARG A 35 26.70 27.02 -13.13
N LYS A 36 27.62 27.85 -12.68
CA LYS A 36 27.90 29.12 -13.30
C LYS A 36 28.76 28.93 -14.56
N VAL A 37 28.43 29.60 -15.65
CA VAL A 37 29.18 29.60 -16.89
C VAL A 37 29.81 30.97 -17.09
N VAL A 38 31.12 31.02 -17.36
CA VAL A 38 31.88 32.24 -17.60
C VAL A 38 32.60 32.10 -18.94
N ASP A 39 32.33 32.99 -19.88
CA ASP A 39 32.91 33.03 -21.22
C ASP A 39 32.84 31.67 -21.96
N GLY A 40 31.70 30.96 -21.88
CA GLY A 40 31.47 29.67 -22.51
C GLY A 40 32.18 28.49 -21.83
N ARG A 41 32.70 28.68 -20.61
CA ARG A 41 33.31 27.64 -19.79
C ARG A 41 32.49 27.42 -18.53
N VAL A 42 32.11 26.16 -18.29
CA VAL A 42 31.38 25.74 -17.08
C VAL A 42 32.34 25.69 -15.89
N THR A 43 31.98 26.35 -14.80
CA THR A 43 32.74 26.35 -13.55
C THR A 43 32.17 25.35 -12.54
N ASP A 44 32.94 25.05 -11.50
CA ASP A 44 32.46 24.20 -10.38
C ASP A 44 31.69 25.01 -9.33
N GLU A 45 31.51 26.32 -9.54
CA GLU A 45 30.70 27.17 -8.67
C GLU A 45 29.23 26.86 -8.84
N ILE A 46 28.57 26.47 -7.74
CA ILE A 46 27.14 26.16 -7.71
C ILE A 46 26.40 27.33 -7.05
N VAL A 47 25.41 27.87 -7.76
CA VAL A 47 24.54 28.91 -7.27
C VAL A 47 23.13 28.33 -7.12
N TYR A 48 22.49 28.64 -5.99
CA TYR A 48 21.08 28.26 -5.77
C TYR A 48 20.22 29.49 -6.08
N LEU A 49 19.24 29.29 -6.96
CA LEU A 49 18.35 30.37 -7.42
C LEU A 49 16.89 29.94 -7.24
N ALA A 50 16.04 30.89 -6.86
CA ALA A 50 14.61 30.76 -6.90
C ALA A 50 14.08 30.93 -8.33
N ALA A 51 12.81 30.65 -8.58
CA ALA A 51 12.25 30.66 -9.93
C ALA A 51 12.26 32.07 -10.56
N ASP A 52 12.02 33.11 -9.77
CA ASP A 52 12.05 34.50 -10.18
C ASP A 52 13.45 34.97 -10.55
N GLU A 53 14.47 34.54 -9.81
CA GLU A 53 15.87 34.84 -10.10
C GLU A 53 16.36 34.06 -11.33
N GLU A 54 15.93 32.78 -11.52
CA GLU A 54 16.32 31.97 -12.68
C GLU A 54 15.85 32.58 -14.01
N GLU A 55 14.69 33.23 -14.02
CA GLU A 55 14.10 33.84 -15.22
C GLU A 55 14.99 34.91 -15.84
N GLU A 56 15.92 35.49 -15.09
CA GLU A 56 16.87 36.49 -15.58
C GLU A 56 18.04 35.90 -16.39
N TYR A 57 18.22 34.57 -16.33
CA TYR A 57 19.40 33.91 -16.89
C TYR A 57 19.09 33.02 -18.09
N VAL A 58 20.12 32.82 -18.93
CA VAL A 58 20.13 31.83 -20.01
C VAL A 58 20.75 30.54 -19.49
N VAL A 59 19.94 29.44 -19.39
CA VAL A 59 20.34 28.22 -18.76
C VAL A 59 20.51 27.09 -19.77
N ALA A 60 21.68 26.49 -19.83
CA ALA A 60 21.97 25.32 -20.66
C ALA A 60 21.54 24.02 -19.97
N GLN A 61 21.20 23.02 -20.78
CA GLN A 61 20.86 21.69 -20.28
C GLN A 61 22.08 20.95 -19.73
N ALA A 62 21.86 20.09 -18.71
CA ALA A 62 22.94 19.32 -18.08
C ALA A 62 23.62 18.30 -19.01
N ASN A 63 22.94 17.84 -20.07
CA ASN A 63 23.45 16.89 -21.05
C ASN A 63 24.22 17.54 -22.21
N ALA A 64 24.40 18.86 -22.21
CA ALA A 64 25.18 19.53 -23.23
C ALA A 64 26.62 18.99 -23.27
N PRO A 65 27.15 18.59 -24.45
CA PRO A 65 28.47 17.99 -24.54
C PRO A 65 29.57 19.01 -24.20
N LEU A 66 30.41 18.66 -23.23
CA LEU A 66 31.54 19.45 -22.77
C LEU A 66 32.87 18.83 -23.22
N ASN A 67 33.85 19.69 -23.44
CA ASN A 67 35.25 19.27 -23.58
C ASN A 67 35.85 19.00 -22.19
N PRO A 68 37.00 18.29 -22.09
CA PRO A 68 37.69 18.08 -20.81
C PRO A 68 38.05 19.38 -20.08
N ASP A 69 38.18 20.48 -20.81
CA ASP A 69 38.49 21.81 -20.27
C ASP A 69 37.25 22.54 -19.68
N GLY A 70 36.06 21.94 -19.73
CA GLY A 70 34.79 22.53 -19.28
C GLY A 70 34.16 23.49 -20.29
N THR A 71 34.67 23.59 -21.53
CA THR A 71 34.06 24.40 -22.61
C THR A 71 33.02 23.55 -23.37
N PHE A 72 31.98 24.22 -23.90
CA PHE A 72 31.02 23.54 -24.77
C PHE A 72 31.66 23.06 -26.06
N ARG A 73 31.38 21.81 -26.44
CA ARG A 73 31.90 21.20 -27.66
C ARG A 73 31.15 21.65 -28.92
N ALA A 74 29.90 22.01 -28.77
CA ALA A 74 29.02 22.39 -29.88
C ALA A 74 29.11 23.91 -30.14
N ASP A 75 29.05 24.32 -31.41
CA ASP A 75 29.00 25.72 -31.82
C ASP A 75 27.70 26.44 -31.39
N ARG A 76 26.63 25.66 -31.14
CA ARG A 76 25.37 26.11 -30.61
C ARG A 76 24.89 25.19 -29.52
N VAL A 77 24.46 25.78 -28.41
CA VAL A 77 23.99 25.04 -27.21
C VAL A 77 22.48 25.25 -27.07
N LEU A 78 21.79 24.16 -26.79
CA LEU A 78 20.35 24.20 -26.46
C LEU A 78 20.16 24.75 -25.06
N VAL A 79 19.41 25.86 -24.95
CA VAL A 79 19.15 26.55 -23.69
C VAL A 79 17.67 26.80 -23.51
N ARG A 80 17.28 26.95 -22.25
CA ARG A 80 15.99 27.55 -21.88
C ARG A 80 16.24 29.02 -21.49
N ARG A 81 15.38 29.86 -21.98
CA ARG A 81 15.46 31.31 -21.76
C ARG A 81 14.05 31.87 -21.51
N SER A 82 13.91 32.64 -20.46
CA SER A 82 12.69 33.41 -20.24
C SER A 82 12.67 34.63 -21.17
N PRO A 83 11.49 35.15 -21.56
CA PRO A 83 11.37 36.40 -22.27
C PRO A 83 12.05 37.59 -21.57
N GLN A 84 12.22 37.55 -20.27
CA GLN A 84 12.91 38.61 -19.47
C GLN A 84 14.43 38.64 -19.72
N ALA A 85 15.04 37.46 -20.03
CA ALA A 85 16.45 37.35 -20.39
C ALA A 85 16.73 37.73 -21.85
N ALA A 86 15.70 38.06 -22.65
CA ALA A 86 15.83 38.44 -24.05
C ALA A 86 16.32 39.90 -24.20
N THR A 87 17.18 40.13 -25.19
CA THR A 87 17.61 41.49 -25.50
C THR A 87 16.44 42.37 -26.02
N LEU A 88 16.50 43.65 -25.83
CA LEU A 88 15.43 44.60 -26.20
C LEU A 88 15.01 44.50 -27.68
N GLY A 89 15.93 44.07 -28.59
CA GLY A 89 15.65 43.85 -30.00
C GLY A 89 14.85 42.58 -30.28
N GLU A 90 15.09 41.54 -29.52
CA GLU A 90 14.38 40.25 -29.60
C GLU A 90 12.99 40.34 -28.97
N LEU A 91 12.84 41.11 -27.90
CA LEU A 91 11.53 41.45 -27.29
C LEU A 91 10.60 42.13 -28.29
N LYS A 92 11.16 43.00 -29.15
CA LYS A 92 10.40 43.69 -30.21
C LYS A 92 9.91 42.75 -31.30
N LEU A 93 10.74 41.74 -31.66
CA LEU A 93 10.38 40.65 -32.59
C LEU A 93 9.34 39.68 -32.02
N MET A 94 9.35 39.43 -30.70
CA MET A 94 8.36 38.60 -30.02
C MET A 94 7.02 39.33 -29.92
N LEU A 95 7.00 40.62 -29.67
CA LEU A 95 5.80 41.47 -29.67
C LEU A 95 5.14 41.54 -31.05
N GLU A 96 5.92 41.55 -32.14
CA GLU A 96 5.42 41.57 -33.51
C GLU A 96 4.81 40.19 -33.95
N ARG A 97 5.07 39.10 -33.21
CA ARG A 97 4.55 37.78 -33.51
C ARG A 97 3.32 37.38 -32.72
N ASP A 98 2.63 38.29 -32.06
CA ASP A 98 1.45 38.02 -31.20
C ASP A 98 1.64 36.86 -30.19
N VAL A 99 2.88 36.65 -29.72
CA VAL A 99 3.13 35.69 -28.63
C VAL A 99 2.62 36.31 -27.35
N PHE A 100 1.48 35.85 -26.89
CA PHE A 100 0.86 36.25 -25.65
C PHE A 100 1.88 36.16 -24.50
N PHE A 101 2.00 37.23 -23.74
CA PHE A 101 2.77 37.34 -22.50
C PHE A 101 2.16 36.44 -21.41
N GLY A 102 2.30 35.14 -21.55
CA GLY A 102 2.21 34.22 -20.43
C GLY A 102 3.59 33.60 -20.33
N ALA A 103 4.24 33.68 -19.18
CA ALA A 103 5.60 33.27 -18.86
C ALA A 103 5.99 31.89 -19.47
N THR A 104 6.18 31.80 -20.77
CA THR A 104 6.61 30.60 -21.48
C THR A 104 8.11 30.70 -21.72
N THR A 105 8.86 29.91 -20.96
CA THR A 105 10.28 29.70 -21.21
C THR A 105 10.47 29.17 -22.62
N GLU A 106 11.21 29.89 -23.45
CA GLU A 106 11.52 29.50 -24.83
C GLU A 106 12.75 28.64 -24.87
N ILE A 107 12.68 27.53 -25.64
CA ILE A 107 13.84 26.68 -25.90
C ILE A 107 14.47 27.18 -27.20
N SER A 108 15.73 27.62 -27.13
CA SER A 108 16.46 28.15 -28.27
C SER A 108 17.91 27.61 -28.34
N ASN A 109 18.54 27.77 -29.51
CA ASN A 109 19.95 27.48 -29.68
C ASN A 109 20.75 28.77 -29.73
N VAL A 110 21.62 28.95 -28.72
CA VAL A 110 22.46 30.15 -28.59
C VAL A 110 23.96 29.83 -28.71
N ALA A 111 24.78 30.86 -28.91
CA ALA A 111 26.23 30.70 -28.90
C ALA A 111 26.72 30.40 -27.46
N PRO A 112 27.79 29.60 -27.27
CA PRO A 112 28.33 29.27 -25.96
C PRO A 112 28.66 30.47 -25.06
N ALA A 113 29.01 31.60 -25.66
CA ALA A 113 29.34 32.83 -24.95
C ALA A 113 28.10 33.52 -24.30
N GLU A 114 26.90 33.22 -24.78
CA GLU A 114 25.63 33.77 -24.24
C GLU A 114 25.09 32.97 -23.07
N VAL A 115 25.59 31.75 -22.84
CA VAL A 115 25.17 30.86 -21.76
C VAL A 115 25.72 31.39 -20.44
N GLN A 116 24.87 31.60 -19.46
CA GLN A 116 25.24 32.12 -18.15
C GLN A 116 25.22 31.06 -17.06
N LEU A 117 24.29 30.07 -17.15
CA LEU A 117 24.12 29.00 -16.21
C LEU A 117 23.97 27.66 -16.94
N MET A 118 24.26 26.57 -16.24
CA MET A 118 24.05 25.21 -16.71
C MET A 118 23.41 24.38 -15.58
N ASP A 119 22.47 23.52 -15.92
CA ASP A 119 21.93 22.54 -14.99
C ASP A 119 23.02 21.63 -14.42
N VAL A 120 22.93 21.28 -13.15
CA VAL A 120 23.95 20.44 -12.47
C VAL A 120 23.87 19.01 -12.95
N SER A 121 22.67 18.46 -13.07
CA SER A 121 22.44 17.07 -13.49
C SER A 121 21.03 16.92 -14.06
N PRO A 122 20.80 16.01 -15.02
CA PRO A 122 19.44 15.67 -15.47
C PRO A 122 18.51 15.19 -14.35
N LYS A 123 19.08 14.59 -13.30
CA LYS A 123 18.34 14.08 -12.12
C LYS A 123 17.72 15.17 -11.26
N GLN A 124 18.13 16.43 -11.43
CA GLN A 124 17.65 17.53 -10.57
C GLN A 124 16.15 17.82 -10.73
N ILE A 125 15.49 17.37 -11.79
CA ILE A 125 14.08 17.60 -12.03
C ILE A 125 13.16 16.58 -11.37
N VAL A 126 13.65 15.40 -11.01
CA VAL A 126 12.86 14.28 -10.48
C VAL A 126 12.92 14.23 -8.96
N SER A 127 11.82 13.73 -8.35
CA SER A 127 11.76 13.43 -6.92
C SER A 127 12.53 12.15 -6.57
N VAL A 128 12.70 11.88 -5.28
CA VAL A 128 13.37 10.65 -4.81
C VAL A 128 12.65 9.40 -5.30
N ALA A 129 11.32 9.33 -5.18
CA ALA A 129 10.55 8.17 -5.62
C ALA A 129 10.67 7.93 -7.12
N THR A 130 10.62 8.98 -7.92
CA THR A 130 10.80 8.88 -9.38
C THR A 130 12.24 8.50 -9.74
N ALA A 131 13.23 9.01 -9.01
CA ALA A 131 14.65 8.71 -9.22
C ALA A 131 15.03 7.26 -8.85
N LEU A 132 14.18 6.52 -8.15
CA LEU A 132 14.36 5.09 -7.86
C LEU A 132 13.87 4.16 -8.97
N ILE A 133 13.28 4.70 -10.05
CA ILE A 133 12.82 3.91 -11.21
C ILE A 133 13.98 3.74 -12.18
N PRO A 134 14.53 2.52 -12.39
CA PRO A 134 15.54 2.29 -13.40
C PRO A 134 14.92 2.39 -14.79
N PHE A 135 15.70 2.82 -15.80
CA PHE A 135 15.22 3.00 -17.17
C PHE A 135 14.00 3.91 -17.30
N LEU A 136 13.89 4.93 -16.43
CA LEU A 136 12.79 5.90 -16.44
C LEU A 136 12.60 6.55 -17.82
N GLU A 137 13.68 6.83 -18.53
CA GLU A 137 13.71 7.43 -19.86
C GLU A 137 13.00 6.60 -20.94
N HIS A 138 12.78 5.31 -20.68
CA HIS A 138 12.13 4.38 -21.60
C HIS A 138 10.65 4.12 -21.24
N ASP A 139 10.15 4.75 -20.19
CA ASP A 139 8.77 4.62 -19.74
C ASP A 139 7.95 5.87 -20.07
N ASP A 140 6.70 5.66 -20.44
CA ASP A 140 5.74 6.77 -20.56
C ASP A 140 5.54 7.49 -19.22
N ALA A 141 5.39 8.82 -19.25
CA ALA A 141 5.26 9.65 -18.05
C ALA A 141 4.08 9.24 -17.16
N ASN A 142 2.96 8.83 -17.75
CA ASN A 142 1.80 8.35 -16.99
C ASN A 142 2.12 7.06 -16.20
N ARG A 143 2.93 6.16 -16.80
CA ARG A 143 3.34 4.94 -16.12
C ARG A 143 4.42 5.18 -15.08
N ALA A 144 5.33 6.09 -15.32
CA ALA A 144 6.30 6.55 -14.34
C ALA A 144 5.64 7.16 -13.11
N LEU A 145 4.58 7.98 -13.30
CA LEU A 145 3.74 8.52 -12.23
C LEU A 145 3.13 7.41 -11.37
N MET A 146 2.51 6.41 -12.02
CA MET A 146 1.95 5.26 -11.31
C MET A 146 3.03 4.48 -10.55
N GLY A 147 4.19 4.26 -11.16
CA GLY A 147 5.33 3.58 -10.54
C GLY A 147 5.85 4.32 -9.31
N ALA A 148 6.06 5.64 -9.40
CA ALA A 148 6.49 6.47 -8.29
C ALA A 148 5.48 6.42 -7.12
N ASN A 149 4.17 6.52 -7.42
CA ASN A 149 3.12 6.44 -6.41
C ASN A 149 3.05 5.05 -5.75
N MET A 150 3.22 3.96 -6.50
CA MET A 150 3.17 2.60 -5.96
C MET A 150 4.36 2.26 -5.08
N GLN A 151 5.56 2.78 -5.35
CA GLN A 151 6.72 2.60 -4.46
C GLN A 151 6.41 3.11 -3.03
N ARG A 152 5.65 4.19 -2.88
CA ARG A 152 5.24 4.73 -1.57
C ARG A 152 4.21 3.86 -0.84
N GLN A 153 3.56 2.92 -1.53
CA GLN A 153 2.57 1.99 -0.98
C GLN A 153 3.16 0.60 -0.71
N ALA A 154 4.47 0.42 -0.90
CA ALA A 154 5.12 -0.86 -0.67
C ALA A 154 5.10 -1.25 0.81
N VAL A 155 4.77 -2.51 1.09
CA VAL A 155 4.74 -3.07 2.44
C VAL A 155 6.12 -3.60 2.81
N PRO A 156 6.67 -3.28 4.00
CA PRO A 156 7.89 -3.90 4.49
C PRO A 156 7.76 -5.43 4.60
N LEU A 157 8.68 -6.15 3.98
CA LEU A 157 8.68 -7.60 3.96
C LEU A 157 9.46 -8.17 5.15
N LEU A 158 9.14 -9.40 5.55
CA LEU A 158 9.82 -10.10 6.64
C LEU A 158 11.34 -10.21 6.42
N ARG A 159 11.74 -10.43 5.17
CA ARG A 159 13.14 -10.38 4.73
C ARG A 159 13.23 -9.38 3.59
N ALA A 160 13.85 -8.24 3.84
CA ALA A 160 14.14 -7.26 2.80
C ALA A 160 15.22 -7.80 1.84
N GLU A 161 15.21 -7.33 0.59
CA GLU A 161 16.21 -7.65 -0.43
C GLU A 161 16.44 -6.43 -1.31
N ALA A 162 17.68 -6.01 -1.45
CA ALA A 162 18.04 -4.91 -2.33
C ALA A 162 17.77 -5.28 -3.81
N PRO A 163 17.35 -4.34 -4.67
CA PRO A 163 17.11 -4.60 -6.07
C PRO A 163 18.45 -4.90 -6.79
N TYR A 164 18.48 -5.92 -7.67
CA TYR A 164 19.65 -6.19 -8.50
C TYR A 164 19.94 -5.02 -9.44
N ILE A 165 18.88 -4.41 -9.96
CA ILE A 165 18.96 -3.24 -10.82
C ILE A 165 18.44 -2.03 -10.05
N GLY A 166 19.37 -1.18 -9.65
CA GLY A 166 19.11 0.08 -8.96
C GLY A 166 19.47 1.29 -9.80
N THR A 167 19.27 2.48 -9.24
CA THR A 167 19.65 3.77 -9.86
C THR A 167 20.86 4.43 -9.19
N GLY A 168 21.36 3.84 -8.10
CA GLY A 168 22.46 4.37 -7.29
C GLY A 168 22.04 5.39 -6.23
N ILE A 169 20.75 5.71 -6.12
CA ILE A 169 20.19 6.61 -5.09
C ILE A 169 19.74 5.84 -3.86
N GLU A 170 19.54 4.53 -3.97
CA GLU A 170 18.99 3.67 -2.93
C GLU A 170 19.76 3.75 -1.61
N SER A 171 21.09 3.75 -1.67
CA SER A 171 21.93 3.84 -0.47
C SER A 171 21.84 5.18 0.22
N ARG A 172 21.71 6.27 -0.54
CA ARG A 172 21.54 7.60 0.00
C ARG A 172 20.13 7.79 0.57
N ALA A 173 19.11 7.34 -0.16
CA ALA A 173 17.73 7.41 0.30
C ALA A 173 17.54 6.64 1.63
N ALA A 174 18.13 5.46 1.76
CA ALA A 174 18.06 4.67 2.98
C ALA A 174 18.76 5.35 4.17
N ARG A 175 19.93 5.99 3.95
CA ARG A 175 20.66 6.71 5.00
C ARG A 175 19.93 7.98 5.45
N ASP A 176 19.41 8.76 4.50
CA ASP A 176 18.77 10.04 4.77
C ASP A 176 17.35 9.86 5.36
N ALA A 177 16.73 8.68 5.21
CA ALA A 177 15.43 8.34 5.81
C ALA A 177 15.46 8.19 7.34
N ALA A 178 16.65 8.12 7.94
CA ALA A 178 16.87 7.95 9.38
C ALA A 178 16.27 6.66 10.01
N ASP A 179 15.82 5.71 9.21
CA ASP A 179 15.34 4.40 9.69
C ASP A 179 16.48 3.46 10.09
N MET A 180 17.67 3.70 9.58
CA MET A 180 18.89 2.99 9.94
C MET A 180 19.64 3.72 11.04
N ILE A 181 20.32 2.96 11.91
CA ILE A 181 21.21 3.53 12.92
C ILE A 181 22.63 3.55 12.36
N LEU A 182 23.21 4.74 12.30
CA LEU A 182 24.55 4.98 11.81
C LEU A 182 25.50 5.34 12.96
N ALA A 183 26.76 4.95 12.85
CA ALA A 183 27.82 5.35 13.79
C ALA A 183 28.12 6.86 13.67
N GLU A 184 28.08 7.60 14.78
CA GLU A 184 28.34 9.03 14.81
C GLU A 184 29.84 9.36 14.72
N GLU A 185 30.69 8.50 15.28
CA GLU A 185 32.14 8.62 15.27
C GLU A 185 32.80 7.23 15.17
N ASP A 186 34.14 7.23 15.07
CA ASP A 186 34.95 6.00 15.15
C ASP A 186 34.90 5.42 16.55
N GLY A 187 34.62 4.12 16.65
CA GLY A 187 34.50 3.46 17.96
C GLY A 187 34.65 1.95 17.89
N THR A 188 34.38 1.33 19.04
CA THR A 188 34.34 -0.13 19.18
C THR A 188 33.02 -0.55 19.82
N ILE A 189 32.42 -1.61 19.34
CA ILE A 189 31.18 -2.14 19.86
C ILE A 189 31.48 -2.96 21.11
N THR A 190 30.89 -2.58 22.24
CA THR A 190 31.08 -3.26 23.51
C THR A 190 30.06 -4.35 23.78
N GLU A 191 28.79 -4.07 23.47
CA GLU A 191 27.68 -5.00 23.67
C GLU A 191 26.68 -4.90 22.52
N VAL A 192 26.14 -6.05 22.08
CA VAL A 192 25.06 -6.13 21.11
C VAL A 192 24.00 -7.06 21.67
N ASP A 193 22.80 -6.52 21.78
CA ASP A 193 21.60 -7.26 22.13
C ASP A 193 20.51 -7.04 21.07
N GLY A 194 19.46 -7.86 21.09
CA GLY A 194 18.31 -7.69 20.20
C GLY A 194 17.60 -6.33 20.32
N ASN A 195 17.70 -5.67 21.47
CA ASN A 195 17.03 -4.42 21.80
C ASN A 195 17.95 -3.20 21.84
N ALA A 196 19.27 -3.39 21.95
CA ALA A 196 20.22 -2.28 22.08
C ALA A 196 21.61 -2.62 21.55
N ILE A 197 22.31 -1.62 21.06
CA ILE A 197 23.72 -1.67 20.67
C ILE A 197 24.47 -0.65 21.52
N THR A 198 25.50 -1.09 22.26
CA THR A 198 26.37 -0.22 23.02
C THR A 198 27.69 -0.03 22.30
N VAL A 199 28.03 1.22 22.04
CA VAL A 199 29.26 1.61 21.36
C VAL A 199 30.11 2.47 22.25
N GLN A 200 31.41 2.18 22.31
CA GLN A 200 32.43 3.01 22.94
C GLN A 200 33.12 3.86 21.88
N TYR A 201 32.78 5.13 21.82
CA TYR A 201 33.40 6.10 20.92
C TYR A 201 34.67 6.70 21.54
N LYS A 202 35.55 7.23 20.68
CA LYS A 202 36.79 7.84 21.11
C LYS A 202 36.59 9.15 21.88
N ASN A 203 35.68 10.01 21.42
CA ASN A 203 35.45 11.33 21.99
C ASN A 203 34.14 11.42 22.79
N MET A 204 33.08 10.79 22.33
CA MET A 204 31.75 10.86 22.95
C MET A 204 31.55 9.88 24.11
N GLY A 205 32.50 8.94 24.33
CA GLY A 205 32.38 7.93 25.37
C GLY A 205 31.41 6.79 25.03
N ARG A 206 30.74 6.24 26.05
CA ARG A 206 29.79 5.13 25.88
C ARG A 206 28.42 5.66 25.50
N VAL A 207 27.92 5.22 24.31
CA VAL A 207 26.59 5.55 23.81
C VAL A 207 25.80 4.26 23.63
N VAL A 208 24.51 4.27 24.03
CA VAL A 208 23.59 3.14 23.91
C VAL A 208 22.50 3.50 22.91
N TYR A 209 22.46 2.79 21.79
CA TYR A 209 21.42 2.91 20.78
C TYR A 209 20.32 1.88 21.05
N ARG A 210 19.11 2.34 21.37
CA ARG A 210 17.93 1.47 21.53
C ARG A 210 17.32 1.20 20.18
N LEU A 211 17.01 -0.08 19.89
CA LEU A 211 16.41 -0.51 18.64
C LEU A 211 14.89 -0.52 18.77
N LEU A 212 14.21 -0.03 17.73
CA LEU A 212 12.75 -0.15 17.59
C LEU A 212 12.42 -1.60 17.25
N LYS A 213 11.62 -2.25 18.08
CA LYS A 213 11.28 -3.68 17.94
C LYS A 213 9.78 -3.88 17.83
N PHE A 214 9.33 -4.35 16.66
CA PHE A 214 7.93 -4.70 16.42
C PHE A 214 6.95 -3.57 16.79
N GLU A 215 7.30 -2.33 16.45
CA GLU A 215 6.41 -1.18 16.63
C GLU A 215 5.47 -1.04 15.45
N ARG A 216 4.28 -0.51 15.73
CA ARG A 216 3.27 -0.23 14.72
C ARG A 216 3.55 1.10 14.03
N SER A 217 3.55 1.12 12.69
CA SER A 217 3.50 2.36 11.90
C SER A 217 2.06 2.88 11.76
N ASN A 218 1.91 4.11 11.26
CA ASN A 218 0.58 4.69 11.00
C ASN A 218 -0.26 3.91 9.98
N GLN A 219 0.37 3.08 9.15
CA GLN A 219 -0.28 2.22 8.16
C GLN A 219 -0.38 0.75 8.60
N ASP A 220 -0.32 0.48 9.90
CA ASP A 220 -0.37 -0.87 10.48
C ASP A 220 0.78 -1.80 10.07
N THR A 221 1.84 -1.27 9.47
CA THR A 221 3.03 -2.05 9.11
C THR A 221 3.98 -2.18 10.30
N CYS A 222 4.84 -3.19 10.27
CA CYS A 222 5.79 -3.48 11.34
C CYS A 222 7.10 -2.73 11.16
N ILE A 223 7.49 -1.94 12.16
CA ILE A 223 8.80 -1.33 12.27
C ILE A 223 9.66 -2.24 13.16
N ASN A 224 10.73 -2.79 12.61
CA ASN A 224 11.63 -3.68 13.33
C ASN A 224 13.07 -3.47 12.87
N GLN A 225 13.90 -2.88 13.72
CA GLN A 225 15.31 -2.67 13.46
C GLN A 225 16.11 -3.92 13.84
N LYS A 226 17.08 -4.29 13.01
CA LYS A 226 17.93 -5.48 13.19
C LYS A 226 19.39 -5.06 13.29
N PRO A 227 20.15 -5.42 14.36
CA PRO A 227 21.57 -5.18 14.43
C PRO A 227 22.30 -6.04 13.38
N ILE A 228 23.32 -5.47 12.73
CA ILE A 228 24.17 -6.17 11.75
C ILE A 228 25.61 -6.29 12.21
N VAL A 229 25.97 -5.65 13.31
CA VAL A 229 27.32 -5.59 13.87
C VAL A 229 27.53 -6.65 14.94
N ALA A 230 28.78 -7.06 15.13
CA ALA A 230 29.16 -8.02 16.16
C ALA A 230 29.87 -7.34 17.33
N GLN A 231 29.79 -7.95 18.53
CA GLN A 231 30.51 -7.51 19.68
C GLN A 231 32.03 -7.52 19.43
N GLY A 232 32.72 -6.46 19.83
CA GLY A 232 34.18 -6.30 19.64
C GLY A 232 34.58 -5.76 18.26
N GLN A 233 33.62 -5.53 17.34
CA GLN A 233 33.88 -4.96 16.02
C GLN A 233 34.29 -3.48 16.15
N THR A 234 35.34 -3.10 15.41
CA THR A 234 35.71 -1.69 15.26
C THR A 234 34.91 -1.07 14.13
N ILE A 235 34.31 0.06 14.36
CA ILE A 235 33.45 0.78 13.44
C ILE A 235 34.02 2.15 13.09
N LYS A 236 33.70 2.63 11.90
CA LYS A 236 34.03 3.98 11.41
C LYS A 236 32.80 4.87 11.41
N LYS A 237 33.03 6.18 11.43
CA LYS A 237 31.96 7.18 11.30
C LYS A 237 31.14 6.93 10.03
N GLY A 238 29.79 6.90 10.16
CA GLY A 238 28.83 6.66 9.09
C GLY A 238 28.65 5.19 8.69
N GLU A 239 29.29 4.24 9.42
CA GLU A 239 29.04 2.81 9.25
C GLU A 239 27.69 2.42 9.84
N ILE A 240 27.00 1.46 9.22
CA ILE A 240 25.66 1.06 9.60
C ILE A 240 25.74 0.10 10.80
N LEU A 241 25.03 0.40 11.87
CA LEU A 241 24.92 -0.41 13.08
C LEU A 241 23.70 -1.33 13.05
N ALA A 242 22.56 -0.82 12.56
CA ALA A 242 21.33 -1.57 12.46
C ALA A 242 20.55 -1.20 11.19
N HIS A 243 19.95 -2.21 10.58
CA HIS A 243 19.03 -2.04 9.45
C HIS A 243 17.63 -1.62 9.91
N GLY A 244 16.96 -0.81 9.11
CA GLY A 244 15.55 -0.50 9.25
C GLY A 244 14.63 -1.56 8.61
N PRO A 245 13.30 -1.33 8.61
CA PRO A 245 12.30 -2.32 8.16
C PRO A 245 12.40 -2.66 6.66
N SER A 246 12.74 -1.71 5.81
CA SER A 246 12.84 -1.89 4.35
C SER A 246 14.25 -1.56 3.84
N THR A 247 15.27 -2.05 4.53
CA THR A 247 16.67 -1.85 4.15
C THR A 247 17.44 -3.17 4.14
N ASP A 248 18.37 -3.29 3.22
CA ASP A 248 19.27 -4.44 3.07
C ASP A 248 20.64 -3.95 2.63
N ASN A 249 21.70 -4.36 3.33
CA ASN A 249 23.10 -3.97 3.06
C ASN A 249 23.32 -2.46 2.91
N GLY A 250 22.51 -1.63 3.57
CA GLY A 250 22.59 -0.18 3.50
C GLY A 250 21.89 0.44 2.30
N GLU A 251 21.15 -0.33 1.54
CA GLU A 251 20.33 0.12 0.44
C GLU A 251 18.83 -0.03 0.73
N LEU A 252 18.02 0.77 0.07
CA LEU A 252 16.56 0.70 0.17
C LEU A 252 16.05 -0.59 -0.49
N ALA A 253 15.26 -1.37 0.25
CA ALA A 253 14.78 -2.69 -0.14
C ALA A 253 13.26 -2.78 0.03
N LEU A 254 12.51 -2.31 -0.98
CA LEU A 254 11.03 -2.23 -0.94
C LEU A 254 10.33 -3.50 -1.42
N GLY A 255 11.03 -4.46 -2.02
CA GLY A 255 10.44 -5.64 -2.64
C GLY A 255 11.39 -6.83 -2.72
N LYS A 256 11.18 -7.68 -3.74
CA LYS A 256 11.93 -8.90 -4.01
C LYS A 256 12.31 -9.02 -5.49
N ASN A 257 13.49 -9.57 -5.74
CA ASN A 257 13.93 -9.96 -7.08
C ASN A 257 13.36 -11.32 -7.43
N LEU A 258 12.47 -11.40 -8.42
CA LEU A 258 11.76 -12.62 -8.79
C LEU A 258 11.98 -12.94 -10.27
N VAL A 259 12.01 -14.25 -10.58
CA VAL A 259 12.11 -14.73 -11.96
C VAL A 259 10.74 -14.61 -12.62
N VAL A 260 10.67 -13.81 -13.67
CA VAL A 260 9.43 -13.48 -14.39
C VAL A 260 9.49 -14.03 -15.81
N ALA A 261 8.40 -14.65 -16.26
CA ALA A 261 8.19 -15.01 -17.67
C ALA A 261 7.04 -14.17 -18.26
N PHE A 262 7.25 -13.59 -19.42
CA PHE A 262 6.24 -12.84 -20.17
C PHE A 262 5.56 -13.76 -21.19
N MET A 263 4.48 -14.42 -20.78
CA MET A 263 3.72 -15.32 -21.62
C MET A 263 2.25 -15.38 -21.22
N PRO A 264 1.31 -15.57 -22.15
CA PRO A 264 -0.07 -15.92 -21.80
C PRO A 264 -0.10 -17.34 -21.22
N TRP A 265 -0.91 -17.56 -20.18
CA TRP A 265 -1.05 -18.89 -19.58
C TRP A 265 -2.51 -19.22 -19.27
N GLU A 266 -3.10 -20.10 -20.05
CA GLU A 266 -4.48 -20.62 -19.90
C GLU A 266 -5.56 -19.56 -19.64
N GLY A 267 -5.31 -18.29 -19.99
CA GLY A 267 -6.21 -17.16 -19.73
C GLY A 267 -6.21 -16.62 -18.31
N TYR A 268 -5.51 -17.25 -17.35
CA TYR A 268 -5.50 -16.83 -15.95
C TYR A 268 -4.68 -15.56 -15.67
N ASN A 269 -3.94 -15.06 -16.65
CA ASN A 269 -3.21 -13.78 -16.59
C ASN A 269 -3.79 -12.74 -17.58
N PHE A 270 -5.06 -12.88 -17.95
CA PHE A 270 -5.77 -11.90 -18.77
C PHE A 270 -5.86 -10.55 -18.02
N GLU A 271 -5.67 -9.43 -18.72
CA GLU A 271 -5.77 -8.05 -18.17
C GLU A 271 -4.97 -7.82 -16.89
N ASP A 272 -3.73 -7.89 -16.78
CA ASP A 272 -2.92 -7.62 -15.56
C ASP A 272 -3.07 -8.61 -14.41
N ALA A 273 -3.81 -9.70 -14.60
CA ALA A 273 -3.82 -10.76 -13.63
C ALA A 273 -2.45 -11.44 -13.56
N ILE A 274 -2.03 -11.80 -12.35
CA ILE A 274 -0.71 -12.35 -12.07
C ILE A 274 -0.85 -13.79 -11.60
N ILE A 275 0.00 -14.68 -12.13
CA ILE A 275 0.13 -16.05 -11.67
C ILE A 275 1.42 -16.17 -10.88
N LEU A 276 1.33 -16.76 -9.67
CA LEU A 276 2.47 -16.98 -8.80
C LEU A 276 2.78 -18.46 -8.62
N SER A 277 4.04 -18.76 -8.36
CA SER A 277 4.48 -20.06 -7.86
C SER A 277 4.23 -20.19 -6.35
N GLU A 278 3.78 -21.37 -5.91
CA GLU A 278 3.62 -21.73 -4.50
C GLU A 278 4.93 -21.61 -3.71
N ARG A 279 6.08 -21.70 -4.37
CA ARG A 279 7.40 -21.47 -3.75
C ARG A 279 7.44 -20.15 -2.97
N LEU A 280 6.85 -19.08 -3.52
CA LEU A 280 6.85 -17.75 -2.88
C LEU A 280 6.07 -17.75 -1.55
N VAL A 281 5.04 -18.57 -1.44
CA VAL A 281 4.25 -18.75 -0.21
C VAL A 281 4.96 -19.66 0.78
N LYS A 282 5.55 -20.75 0.29
CA LYS A 282 6.25 -21.75 1.11
C LYS A 282 7.50 -21.17 1.77
N ASP A 283 8.31 -20.43 1.02
CA ASP A 283 9.59 -19.87 1.47
C ASP A 283 9.44 -18.49 2.14
N ASP A 284 8.20 -18.03 2.42
CA ASP A 284 7.91 -16.73 3.02
C ASP A 284 8.55 -15.53 2.28
N VAL A 285 8.64 -15.58 0.94
CA VAL A 285 9.34 -14.58 0.14
C VAL A 285 8.66 -13.23 0.20
N LEU A 286 7.31 -13.20 0.02
CA LEU A 286 6.47 -11.99 0.04
C LEU A 286 5.62 -11.89 1.32
N THR A 287 6.08 -12.43 2.41
CA THR A 287 5.39 -12.39 3.70
C THR A 287 5.67 -11.08 4.42
N SER A 288 4.64 -10.52 5.03
CA SER A 288 4.70 -9.27 5.80
C SER A 288 4.08 -9.44 7.18
N ILE A 289 4.48 -8.58 8.12
CA ILE A 289 3.90 -8.51 9.46
C ILE A 289 3.09 -7.22 9.55
N HIS A 290 1.86 -7.35 10.04
CA HIS A 290 0.96 -6.21 10.27
C HIS A 290 0.59 -6.17 11.76
N ILE A 291 0.61 -4.97 12.35
CA ILE A 291 0.30 -4.77 13.75
C ILE A 291 -0.92 -3.87 13.83
N LYS A 292 -2.02 -4.39 14.37
CA LYS A 292 -3.25 -3.63 14.60
C LYS A 292 -3.34 -3.20 16.05
N GLU A 293 -3.85 -1.99 16.24
CA GLU A 293 -4.11 -1.42 17.55
C GLU A 293 -5.60 -1.47 17.84
N HIS A 294 -5.96 -2.05 18.97
CA HIS A 294 -7.29 -2.05 19.50
C HIS A 294 -7.30 -1.26 20.80
N GLU A 295 -8.13 -0.23 20.86
CA GLU A 295 -8.21 0.69 21.99
C GLU A 295 -9.59 0.63 22.62
N ILE A 296 -9.63 0.63 23.94
CA ILE A 296 -10.87 0.77 24.72
C ILE A 296 -10.63 1.71 25.89
N ASP A 297 -11.61 2.57 26.16
CA ASP A 297 -11.62 3.47 27.28
C ASP A 297 -12.73 3.10 28.29
N ALA A 298 -12.48 3.31 29.56
CA ALA A 298 -13.47 3.23 30.62
C ALA A 298 -13.80 4.65 31.08
N ARG A 299 -15.08 5.03 30.94
CA ARG A 299 -15.58 6.39 31.20
C ARG A 299 -16.50 6.42 32.39
N ASP A 300 -16.63 7.59 32.99
CA ASP A 300 -17.69 7.85 33.94
C ASP A 300 -19.03 8.08 33.19
N THR A 301 -20.04 7.26 33.52
CA THR A 301 -21.39 7.42 32.98
C THR A 301 -22.33 7.98 34.05
N LYS A 302 -23.47 8.50 33.63
CA LYS A 302 -24.51 9.02 34.59
C LYS A 302 -25.02 7.93 35.55
N LEU A 303 -24.86 6.66 35.22
CA LEU A 303 -25.32 5.49 35.99
C LEU A 303 -24.22 4.88 36.87
N GLY A 304 -23.00 5.35 36.75
CA GLY A 304 -21.84 4.86 37.46
C GLY A 304 -20.60 4.75 36.55
N PRO A 305 -19.41 4.55 37.08
CA PRO A 305 -18.22 4.36 36.29
C PRO A 305 -18.24 3.01 35.53
N GLU A 306 -17.71 2.99 34.31
CA GLU A 306 -17.40 1.76 33.62
C GLU A 306 -16.17 1.11 34.26
N GLU A 307 -16.17 -0.21 34.37
CA GLU A 307 -15.07 -0.96 34.97
C GLU A 307 -14.48 -1.97 34.02
N ILE A 308 -13.13 -2.03 34.01
CA ILE A 308 -12.38 -3.08 33.33
C ILE A 308 -12.21 -4.25 34.29
N THR A 309 -12.83 -5.40 33.99
CA THR A 309 -12.85 -6.57 34.88
C THR A 309 -12.89 -7.86 34.07
N ARG A 310 -12.42 -8.95 34.71
CA ARG A 310 -12.56 -10.31 34.19
C ARG A 310 -13.97 -10.88 34.38
N ASP A 311 -14.74 -10.36 35.36
CA ASP A 311 -16.09 -10.83 35.68
C ASP A 311 -17.12 -10.29 34.69
N ILE A 312 -17.19 -10.93 33.51
CA ILE A 312 -18.08 -10.56 32.42
C ILE A 312 -19.29 -11.51 32.43
N PRO A 313 -20.52 -10.98 32.43
CA PRO A 313 -21.72 -11.81 32.39
C PRO A 313 -21.82 -12.58 31.07
N ASN A 314 -22.35 -13.82 31.12
CA ASN A 314 -22.67 -14.68 29.97
C ASN A 314 -21.48 -15.19 29.14
N LEU A 315 -20.24 -15.17 29.67
CA LEU A 315 -19.08 -15.77 29.04
C LEU A 315 -18.58 -16.96 29.87
N SER A 316 -18.10 -18.01 29.17
CA SER A 316 -17.53 -19.18 29.84
C SER A 316 -16.08 -18.91 30.28
N ASP A 317 -15.62 -19.62 31.31
CA ASP A 317 -14.25 -19.52 31.79
C ASP A 317 -13.19 -19.90 30.74
N GLU A 318 -13.55 -20.70 29.75
CA GLU A 318 -12.68 -21.08 28.62
C GLU A 318 -12.35 -19.86 27.74
N ILE A 319 -13.34 -18.99 27.46
CA ILE A 319 -13.16 -17.76 26.68
C ILE A 319 -12.32 -16.74 27.46
N LEU A 320 -12.42 -16.78 28.80
CA LEU A 320 -11.69 -15.88 29.70
C LEU A 320 -10.31 -16.40 30.12
N ALA A 321 -9.89 -17.57 29.63
CA ALA A 321 -8.64 -18.22 30.05
C ALA A 321 -7.38 -17.35 29.77
N ASP A 322 -7.37 -16.59 28.71
CA ASP A 322 -6.25 -15.75 28.30
C ASP A 322 -6.29 -14.32 28.90
N LEU A 323 -7.30 -14.00 29.70
CA LEU A 323 -7.39 -12.74 30.44
C LEU A 323 -6.70 -12.84 31.79
N ASP A 324 -6.00 -11.78 32.20
CA ASP A 324 -5.42 -11.63 33.52
C ASP A 324 -6.50 -11.32 34.59
N GLU A 325 -6.11 -11.17 35.85
CA GLU A 325 -7.00 -10.82 36.94
C GLU A 325 -7.68 -9.45 36.76
N ARG A 326 -7.07 -8.55 35.99
CA ARG A 326 -7.61 -7.23 35.66
C ARG A 326 -8.59 -7.25 34.49
N GLY A 327 -8.79 -8.39 33.84
CA GLY A 327 -9.64 -8.50 32.65
C GLY A 327 -8.96 -8.08 31.34
N ILE A 328 -7.62 -8.02 31.31
CA ILE A 328 -6.85 -7.64 30.14
C ILE A 328 -6.13 -8.88 29.60
N ILE A 329 -6.06 -9.01 28.28
CA ILE A 329 -5.42 -10.16 27.64
C ILE A 329 -3.92 -10.19 27.90
N ARG A 330 -3.36 -11.37 28.13
CA ARG A 330 -1.92 -11.54 28.34
C ARG A 330 -1.11 -11.37 27.04
N VAL A 331 0.09 -10.83 27.15
CA VAL A 331 1.03 -10.76 26.05
C VAL A 331 1.42 -12.18 25.62
N GLY A 332 1.43 -12.41 24.30
CA GLY A 332 1.75 -13.72 23.71
C GLY A 332 0.54 -14.61 23.45
N ALA A 333 -0.68 -14.21 23.84
CA ALA A 333 -1.90 -14.96 23.54
C ALA A 333 -2.20 -14.95 22.02
N GLU A 334 -2.69 -16.06 21.50
CA GLU A 334 -3.22 -16.14 20.14
C GLU A 334 -4.71 -15.82 20.18
N VAL A 335 -5.13 -14.90 19.31
CA VAL A 335 -6.50 -14.41 19.27
C VAL A 335 -7.13 -14.64 17.90
N SER A 336 -8.42 -14.93 17.93
CA SER A 336 -9.30 -15.13 16.78
C SER A 336 -10.47 -14.17 16.81
N ALA A 337 -11.21 -14.06 15.71
CA ALA A 337 -12.39 -13.21 15.64
C ALA A 337 -13.41 -13.59 16.74
N GLY A 338 -13.83 -12.60 17.52
CA GLY A 338 -14.78 -12.75 18.62
C GLY A 338 -14.18 -12.97 20.00
N ASP A 339 -12.85 -13.26 20.11
CA ASP A 339 -12.18 -13.39 21.40
C ASP A 339 -12.13 -12.04 22.14
N VAL A 340 -12.18 -12.10 23.46
CA VAL A 340 -12.15 -10.89 24.29
C VAL A 340 -10.71 -10.42 24.50
N LEU A 341 -10.42 -9.18 24.11
CA LEU A 341 -9.13 -8.53 24.37
C LEU A 341 -9.10 -7.83 25.73
N VAL A 342 -10.17 -7.11 26.04
CA VAL A 342 -10.31 -6.39 27.31
C VAL A 342 -11.74 -6.53 27.79
N GLY A 343 -11.94 -7.08 28.96
CA GLY A 343 -13.24 -7.20 29.58
C GLY A 343 -13.68 -5.88 30.18
N LYS A 344 -14.80 -5.33 29.73
CA LYS A 344 -15.40 -4.11 30.23
C LYS A 344 -16.89 -4.31 30.50
N VAL A 345 -17.37 -3.80 31.61
CA VAL A 345 -18.78 -3.81 31.97
C VAL A 345 -19.26 -2.39 32.19
N THR A 346 -20.47 -2.10 31.71
CA THR A 346 -21.13 -0.80 31.83
C THR A 346 -22.38 -0.98 32.71
N PRO A 347 -22.63 -0.12 33.72
CA PRO A 347 -23.85 -0.17 34.51
C PRO A 347 -25.10 0.03 33.65
N LYS A 348 -26.15 -0.79 33.87
CA LYS A 348 -27.47 -0.65 33.22
C LYS A 348 -28.42 0.19 34.08
N GLY A 349 -29.20 1.08 33.46
CA GLY A 349 -30.36 1.69 34.08
C GLY A 349 -31.54 0.72 34.16
N GLU A 350 -32.44 0.91 35.16
CA GLU A 350 -33.61 0.05 35.37
C GLU A 350 -34.59 0.01 34.18
N THR A 351 -34.51 0.98 33.28
CA THR A 351 -35.41 1.13 32.11
C THR A 351 -34.96 0.40 30.86
N GLU A 352 -33.72 -0.16 30.81
CA GLU A 352 -33.17 -0.78 29.59
C GLU A 352 -33.22 -2.32 29.59
N LEU A 353 -34.03 -2.95 30.42
CA LEU A 353 -34.20 -4.41 30.38
C LEU A 353 -34.99 -4.80 29.13
N THR A 354 -34.42 -5.67 28.29
CA THR A 354 -35.15 -6.29 27.17
C THR A 354 -36.33 -7.11 27.71
N PRO A 355 -37.42 -7.29 26.94
CA PRO A 355 -38.56 -8.12 27.37
C PRO A 355 -38.14 -9.53 27.76
N GLU A 356 -37.16 -10.12 27.09
CA GLU A 356 -36.63 -11.44 27.39
C GLU A 356 -35.88 -11.45 28.74
N GLU A 357 -35.09 -10.44 29.04
CA GLU A 357 -34.38 -10.31 30.32
C GLU A 357 -35.36 -10.10 31.46
N ARG A 358 -36.47 -9.36 31.25
CA ARG A 358 -37.57 -9.24 32.25
C ARG A 358 -38.23 -10.59 32.53
N LEU A 359 -38.45 -11.37 31.48
CA LEU A 359 -39.07 -12.70 31.61
C LEU A 359 -38.12 -13.68 32.32
N LEU A 360 -36.85 -13.68 31.99
CA LEU A 360 -35.83 -14.49 32.65
C LEU A 360 -35.67 -14.11 34.12
N ARG A 361 -35.72 -12.82 34.46
CA ARG A 361 -35.72 -12.32 35.84
C ARG A 361 -36.95 -12.80 36.63
N ALA A 362 -38.10 -12.87 35.96
CA ALA A 362 -39.32 -13.36 36.59
C ALA A 362 -39.38 -14.88 36.80
N ILE A 363 -38.81 -15.65 35.88
CA ILE A 363 -38.84 -17.13 35.89
C ILE A 363 -37.74 -17.72 36.76
N PHE A 364 -36.53 -17.21 36.72
CA PHE A 364 -35.35 -17.81 37.38
C PHE A 364 -34.99 -17.15 38.71
N GLY A 365 -35.63 -16.05 39.09
CA GLY A 365 -35.32 -15.36 40.35
C GLY A 365 -33.88 -14.85 40.46
N GLU A 366 -33.12 -14.96 39.43
CA GLU A 366 -31.74 -14.50 39.39
C GLU A 366 -31.73 -12.97 39.40
N LYS A 367 -30.91 -12.39 40.26
CA LYS A 367 -30.48 -11.02 40.15
C LYS A 367 -29.79 -10.88 38.80
N ALA A 368 -30.52 -10.46 37.74
CA ALA A 368 -29.88 -10.03 36.51
C ALA A 368 -28.84 -9.00 36.95
N ARG A 369 -27.58 -9.27 36.67
CA ARG A 369 -26.48 -8.37 37.04
C ARG A 369 -26.80 -7.00 36.45
N GLU A 370 -26.66 -5.97 37.26
CA GLU A 370 -26.94 -4.58 36.90
C GLU A 370 -25.98 -4.01 35.85
N VAL A 371 -25.24 -4.89 35.14
CA VAL A 371 -24.18 -4.52 34.21
C VAL A 371 -24.36 -5.16 32.84
N ARG A 372 -23.98 -4.42 31.82
CA ARG A 372 -23.95 -4.87 30.40
C ARG A 372 -22.53 -5.14 29.97
N ASP A 373 -22.30 -6.22 29.20
CA ASP A 373 -21.04 -6.51 28.55
C ASP A 373 -20.76 -5.52 27.40
N THR A 374 -19.71 -4.70 27.56
CA THR A 374 -19.19 -3.76 26.56
C THR A 374 -17.72 -4.03 26.28
N SER A 375 -17.29 -5.28 26.46
CA SER A 375 -15.91 -5.73 26.27
C SER A 375 -15.39 -5.50 24.85
N LEU A 376 -14.12 -5.20 24.75
CA LEU A 376 -13.42 -5.12 23.46
C LEU A 376 -13.17 -6.53 22.96
N LYS A 377 -13.76 -6.87 21.83
CA LYS A 377 -13.59 -8.16 21.14
C LYS A 377 -12.81 -7.96 19.83
N VAL A 378 -12.08 -9.00 19.43
CA VAL A 378 -11.40 -9.00 18.13
C VAL A 378 -12.43 -8.89 17.00
N PRO A 379 -12.31 -7.91 16.09
CA PRO A 379 -13.22 -7.73 14.98
C PRO A 379 -13.29 -8.97 14.07
N HIS A 380 -14.43 -9.13 13.39
CA HIS A 380 -14.63 -10.23 12.48
C HIS A 380 -13.62 -10.19 11.30
N GLY A 381 -12.99 -11.33 11.02
CA GLY A 381 -11.96 -11.46 9.98
C GLY A 381 -10.55 -11.11 10.44
N GLU A 382 -10.35 -10.75 11.71
CA GLU A 382 -9.03 -10.51 12.29
C GLU A 382 -8.59 -11.69 13.15
N LYS A 383 -7.30 -11.93 13.14
CA LYS A 383 -6.62 -12.96 13.96
C LYS A 383 -5.16 -12.55 14.15
N GLY A 384 -4.53 -13.03 15.18
CA GLY A 384 -3.12 -12.72 15.39
C GLY A 384 -2.61 -13.14 16.74
N LYS A 385 -1.48 -12.56 17.12
CA LYS A 385 -0.83 -12.76 18.41
C LYS A 385 -0.64 -11.42 19.11
N VAL A 386 -1.01 -11.35 20.39
CA VAL A 386 -0.80 -10.14 21.20
C VAL A 386 0.68 -9.96 21.46
N ILE A 387 1.23 -8.82 21.03
CA ILE A 387 2.66 -8.49 21.18
C ILE A 387 2.93 -7.52 22.31
N ASP A 388 2.00 -6.59 22.56
CA ASP A 388 2.14 -5.57 23.61
C ASP A 388 0.77 -5.13 24.12
N VAL A 389 0.73 -4.69 25.38
CA VAL A 389 -0.46 -4.13 26.01
C VAL A 389 -0.05 -2.91 26.82
N LYS A 390 -0.64 -1.76 26.53
CA LYS A 390 -0.38 -0.51 27.25
C LYS A 390 -1.63 -0.09 28.01
N VAL A 391 -1.47 0.11 29.32
CA VAL A 391 -2.53 0.56 30.21
C VAL A 391 -2.20 1.96 30.71
N PHE A 392 -3.13 2.87 30.51
CA PHE A 392 -3.04 4.24 31.00
C PHE A 392 -4.16 4.47 32.00
N SER A 393 -3.82 4.89 33.22
CA SER A 393 -4.78 5.19 34.27
C SER A 393 -4.59 6.63 34.74
N ARG A 394 -5.70 7.26 35.12
CA ARG A 394 -5.65 8.57 35.77
C ARG A 394 -4.97 8.50 37.15
N ASP A 395 -5.14 7.38 37.84
CA ASP A 395 -4.53 7.16 39.16
C ASP A 395 -3.01 7.11 39.10
N ASP A 396 -2.45 6.67 37.97
CA ASP A 396 -1.02 6.64 37.69
C ASP A 396 -0.46 8.00 37.20
N GLY A 397 -1.30 9.04 37.14
CA GLY A 397 -0.92 10.39 36.74
C GLY A 397 -0.82 10.61 35.24
N HIS A 398 -1.36 9.73 34.41
CA HIS A 398 -1.40 9.91 32.96
C HIS A 398 -2.43 10.96 32.55
N GLU A 399 -2.11 11.80 31.57
CA GLU A 399 -3.04 12.75 30.97
C GLU A 399 -4.01 12.00 30.04
N LEU A 400 -5.27 11.87 30.49
CA LEU A 400 -6.35 11.24 29.73
C LEU A 400 -7.41 12.28 29.34
N PRO A 401 -8.17 12.02 28.26
CA PRO A 401 -9.30 12.88 27.90
C PRO A 401 -10.29 13.07 29.06
N PRO A 402 -11.03 14.20 29.10
CA PRO A 402 -12.01 14.44 30.16
C PRO A 402 -13.05 13.32 30.26
N GLY A 403 -13.33 12.83 31.48
CA GLY A 403 -14.29 11.75 31.72
C GLY A 403 -13.77 10.33 31.52
N VAL A 404 -12.53 10.13 31.05
CA VAL A 404 -11.91 8.82 30.92
C VAL A 404 -11.09 8.52 32.18
N ASN A 405 -11.31 7.38 32.80
CA ASN A 405 -10.58 6.92 33.99
C ASN A 405 -9.42 6.01 33.62
N GLN A 406 -9.63 5.12 32.65
CA GLN A 406 -8.63 4.17 32.20
C GLN A 406 -8.74 3.97 30.68
N LEU A 407 -7.58 3.84 30.02
CA LEU A 407 -7.45 3.56 28.61
C LEU A 407 -6.52 2.35 28.43
N VAL A 408 -6.97 1.36 27.68
CA VAL A 408 -6.17 0.17 27.36
C VAL A 408 -5.99 0.06 25.86
N ARG A 409 -4.73 -0.10 25.44
CA ARG A 409 -4.35 -0.36 24.04
C ARG A 409 -3.73 -1.73 23.95
N VAL A 410 -4.27 -2.55 23.06
CA VAL A 410 -3.79 -3.90 22.78
C VAL A 410 -3.25 -3.94 21.36
N TYR A 411 -2.01 -4.39 21.21
CA TYR A 411 -1.35 -4.52 19.91
C TYR A 411 -1.34 -5.98 19.49
N VAL A 412 -1.97 -6.26 18.35
CA VAL A 412 -2.10 -7.61 17.79
C VAL A 412 -1.31 -7.70 16.49
N ALA A 413 -0.31 -8.56 16.45
CA ALA A 413 0.48 -8.81 15.25
C ALA A 413 -0.08 -9.99 14.45
N GLN A 414 -0.16 -9.80 13.14
CA GLN A 414 -0.55 -10.83 12.19
C GLN A 414 0.54 -11.02 11.14
N LYS A 415 0.96 -12.26 10.92
CA LYS A 415 1.82 -12.64 9.80
C LYS A 415 0.95 -12.91 8.58
N ARG A 416 1.09 -12.11 7.52
CA ARG A 416 0.31 -12.25 6.29
C ARG A 416 1.18 -12.78 5.17
N LYS A 417 0.93 -14.00 4.76
CA LYS A 417 1.48 -14.59 3.54
C LYS A 417 0.79 -13.99 2.33
N ILE A 418 1.43 -14.12 1.17
CA ILE A 418 0.80 -13.69 -0.08
C ILE A 418 -0.36 -14.63 -0.43
N SER A 419 -1.47 -14.06 -0.87
CA SER A 419 -2.70 -14.79 -1.21
C SER A 419 -3.31 -14.34 -2.53
N VAL A 420 -4.22 -15.14 -3.06
CA VAL A 420 -5.01 -14.75 -4.24
C VAL A 420 -5.83 -13.50 -3.92
N GLY A 421 -5.82 -12.53 -4.84
CA GLY A 421 -6.49 -11.24 -4.66
C GLY A 421 -5.58 -10.13 -4.15
N ASP A 422 -4.38 -10.44 -3.63
CA ASP A 422 -3.41 -9.42 -3.24
C ASP A 422 -2.84 -8.70 -4.47
N LYS A 423 -2.48 -7.43 -4.29
CA LYS A 423 -1.96 -6.58 -5.34
C LYS A 423 -0.45 -6.52 -5.32
N LEU A 424 0.16 -6.82 -6.45
CA LEU A 424 1.59 -6.67 -6.69
C LEU A 424 1.84 -5.59 -7.75
N ALA A 425 3.03 -5.03 -7.73
CA ALA A 425 3.48 -4.07 -8.74
C ALA A 425 4.99 -4.14 -8.96
N GLY A 426 5.42 -3.76 -10.16
CA GLY A 426 6.81 -3.38 -10.41
C GLY A 426 7.02 -1.88 -10.21
N ARG A 427 8.23 -1.39 -10.55
CA ARG A 427 8.57 0.04 -10.47
C ARG A 427 8.13 0.86 -11.69
N HIS A 428 7.69 0.21 -12.76
CA HIS A 428 7.36 0.82 -14.07
C HIS A 428 5.86 1.06 -14.27
N GLY A 429 5.08 1.18 -13.18
CA GLY A 429 3.64 1.36 -13.27
C GLY A 429 2.86 0.10 -13.68
N ASN A 430 3.52 -1.05 -13.80
CA ASN A 430 2.91 -2.35 -14.00
C ASN A 430 2.34 -2.87 -12.68
N LYS A 431 1.02 -2.89 -12.58
CA LYS A 431 0.27 -3.35 -11.40
C LYS A 431 -0.65 -4.50 -11.78
N GLY A 432 -0.80 -5.46 -10.88
CA GLY A 432 -1.71 -6.56 -11.11
C GLY A 432 -2.18 -7.22 -9.83
N VAL A 433 -3.26 -7.99 -9.95
CA VAL A 433 -3.86 -8.75 -8.85
C VAL A 433 -3.58 -10.23 -9.08
N ILE A 434 -3.24 -10.95 -8.01
CA ILE A 434 -2.97 -12.38 -8.07
C ILE A 434 -4.26 -13.12 -8.37
N SER A 435 -4.31 -13.81 -9.52
CA SER A 435 -5.44 -14.64 -9.92
C SER A 435 -5.31 -16.06 -9.41
N ARG A 436 -4.09 -16.60 -9.44
CA ARG A 436 -3.83 -17.99 -9.08
C ARG A 436 -2.43 -18.18 -8.49
N ILE A 437 -2.33 -19.11 -7.56
CA ILE A 437 -1.05 -19.61 -7.05
C ILE A 437 -0.97 -21.08 -7.49
N LEU A 438 0.05 -21.41 -8.28
CA LEU A 438 0.24 -22.73 -8.83
C LEU A 438 1.26 -23.53 -8.02
N PRO A 439 1.09 -24.84 -7.88
CA PRO A 439 2.14 -25.73 -7.40
C PRO A 439 3.43 -25.55 -8.20
N ILE A 440 4.57 -25.78 -7.57
CA ILE A 440 5.89 -25.60 -8.20
C ILE A 440 6.03 -26.45 -9.45
N GLU A 441 5.45 -27.66 -9.43
CA GLU A 441 5.50 -28.65 -10.50
C GLU A 441 4.70 -28.21 -11.74
N ASP A 442 3.65 -27.42 -11.57
CA ASP A 442 2.79 -26.92 -12.65
C ASP A 442 3.37 -25.67 -13.33
N MET A 443 4.33 -25.01 -12.69
CA MET A 443 4.95 -23.81 -13.24
C MET A 443 5.84 -24.13 -14.44
N PRO A 444 5.89 -23.25 -15.44
CA PRO A 444 6.90 -23.34 -16.49
C PRO A 444 8.31 -23.34 -15.90
N PHE A 445 9.21 -24.11 -16.48
CA PHE A 445 10.58 -24.23 -16.00
C PHE A 445 11.60 -24.12 -17.13
N MET A 446 12.79 -23.66 -16.79
CA MET A 446 13.92 -23.57 -17.69
C MET A 446 14.62 -24.93 -17.86
N ALA A 447 15.50 -25.03 -18.83
CA ALA A 447 16.22 -26.26 -19.13
C ALA A 447 17.16 -26.75 -18.01
N ASP A 448 17.56 -25.85 -17.10
CA ASP A 448 18.31 -26.17 -15.88
C ASP A 448 17.45 -26.70 -14.72
N GLY A 449 16.13 -26.77 -14.91
CA GLY A 449 15.16 -27.17 -13.90
C GLY A 449 14.66 -26.05 -12.99
N THR A 450 15.12 -24.82 -13.17
CA THR A 450 14.65 -23.66 -12.39
C THR A 450 13.23 -23.27 -12.82
N SER A 451 12.28 -23.32 -11.90
CA SER A 451 10.90 -22.89 -12.15
C SER A 451 10.79 -21.37 -12.16
N VAL A 452 9.87 -20.85 -12.98
CA VAL A 452 9.51 -19.43 -12.99
C VAL A 452 8.72 -19.08 -11.74
N ASP A 453 8.94 -17.89 -11.17
CA ASP A 453 8.24 -17.43 -9.97
C ASP A 453 6.92 -16.72 -10.28
N ILE A 454 6.90 -15.95 -11.37
CA ILE A 454 5.77 -15.12 -11.80
C ILE A 454 5.56 -15.24 -13.30
N ILE A 455 4.29 -15.33 -13.71
CA ILE A 455 3.91 -15.27 -15.11
C ILE A 455 3.09 -14.00 -15.34
N LEU A 456 3.58 -13.14 -16.22
CA LEU A 456 2.94 -11.89 -16.62
C LEU A 456 2.44 -11.96 -18.06
N ASN A 457 1.33 -11.25 -18.34
CA ASN A 457 0.79 -11.15 -19.68
C ASN A 457 1.63 -10.16 -20.52
N PRO A 458 2.20 -10.58 -21.65
CA PRO A 458 2.97 -9.69 -22.51
C PRO A 458 2.14 -8.57 -23.15
N LEU A 459 0.84 -8.74 -23.32
CA LEU A 459 -0.06 -7.71 -23.88
C LEU A 459 -0.16 -6.46 -23.00
N GLY A 460 0.20 -6.56 -21.72
CA GLY A 460 0.24 -5.43 -20.79
C GLY A 460 1.39 -4.44 -21.06
N VAL A 461 2.37 -4.77 -21.91
CA VAL A 461 3.55 -3.91 -22.16
C VAL A 461 3.34 -2.94 -23.33
N PRO A 462 2.94 -3.36 -24.56
CA PRO A 462 2.93 -2.48 -25.72
C PRO A 462 1.94 -1.30 -25.57
N SER A 463 0.74 -1.59 -25.09
CA SER A 463 -0.31 -0.56 -24.95
C SER A 463 0.00 0.50 -23.89
N ARG A 464 0.88 0.18 -22.94
CA ARG A 464 1.22 1.05 -21.81
C ARG A 464 2.57 1.74 -21.97
N MET A 465 3.34 1.36 -22.99
CA MET A 465 4.63 1.99 -23.33
C MET A 465 5.62 2.06 -22.14
N ASN A 466 5.61 1.08 -21.26
CA ASN A 466 6.54 0.96 -20.13
C ASN A 466 7.60 -0.09 -20.43
N VAL A 467 8.41 0.17 -21.44
CA VAL A 467 9.46 -0.75 -21.94
C VAL A 467 10.60 -0.93 -20.92
N GLY A 468 10.79 0.01 -20.01
CA GLY A 468 11.79 -0.06 -18.95
C GLY A 468 11.71 -1.35 -18.12
N GLN A 469 10.51 -1.95 -17.92
CA GLN A 469 10.34 -3.23 -17.23
C GLN A 469 11.00 -4.41 -17.98
N VAL A 470 11.02 -4.37 -19.31
CA VAL A 470 11.66 -5.42 -20.13
C VAL A 470 13.18 -5.27 -20.07
N LEU A 471 13.68 -4.04 -20.12
CA LEU A 471 15.13 -3.76 -19.96
C LEU A 471 15.59 -4.15 -18.56
N GLU A 472 14.80 -3.86 -17.52
CA GLU A 472 15.05 -4.31 -16.15
C GLU A 472 15.12 -5.84 -16.08
N ALA A 473 14.16 -6.55 -16.68
CA ALA A 473 14.10 -8.00 -16.69
C ALA A 473 15.36 -8.61 -17.32
N HIS A 474 15.77 -8.09 -18.45
CA HIS A 474 16.96 -8.55 -19.16
C HIS A 474 18.24 -8.30 -18.36
N LEU A 475 18.46 -7.07 -17.92
CA LEU A 475 19.66 -6.74 -17.15
C LEU A 475 19.66 -7.45 -15.78
N GLY A 476 18.49 -7.63 -15.17
CA GLY A 476 18.31 -8.39 -13.92
C GLY A 476 18.69 -9.87 -14.06
N TYR A 477 18.38 -10.49 -15.20
CA TYR A 477 18.85 -11.85 -15.49
C TYR A 477 20.38 -11.90 -15.59
N ALA A 478 20.98 -10.97 -16.32
CA ALA A 478 22.43 -10.86 -16.42
C ALA A 478 23.09 -10.60 -15.05
N ALA A 479 22.51 -9.73 -14.23
CA ALA A 479 23.01 -9.43 -12.89
C ALA A 479 22.96 -10.64 -11.94
N ARG A 480 21.95 -11.50 -12.08
CA ARG A 480 21.84 -12.73 -11.28
C ARG A 480 22.95 -13.72 -11.55
N TYR A 481 23.30 -13.94 -12.82
CA TYR A 481 24.29 -14.93 -13.22
C TYR A 481 25.70 -14.37 -13.36
N GLY A 482 25.85 -13.04 -13.58
CA GLY A 482 27.09 -12.38 -13.88
C GLY A 482 27.50 -12.47 -15.37
N TRP A 483 28.41 -11.61 -15.79
CA TRP A 483 28.95 -11.57 -17.15
C TRP A 483 30.47 -11.32 -17.13
N THR A 484 31.13 -11.54 -18.28
CA THR A 484 32.55 -11.30 -18.44
C THR A 484 32.81 -10.04 -19.26
N ILE A 485 33.78 -9.24 -18.86
CA ILE A 485 34.35 -8.16 -19.68
C ILE A 485 35.81 -8.51 -19.97
N ASP A 486 36.20 -8.54 -21.25
CA ASP A 486 37.55 -8.82 -21.71
C ASP A 486 38.20 -10.08 -21.10
N GLY A 487 37.40 -11.11 -20.82
CA GLY A 487 37.84 -12.37 -20.22
C GLY A 487 37.92 -12.37 -18.69
N GLU A 488 37.60 -11.26 -18.02
CA GLU A 488 37.43 -11.18 -16.57
C GLU A 488 35.95 -11.30 -16.19
N THR A 489 35.66 -12.08 -15.14
CA THR A 489 34.31 -12.23 -14.62
C THR A 489 34.03 -11.12 -13.62
N ILE A 490 33.02 -10.28 -13.90
CA ILE A 490 32.57 -9.25 -12.96
C ILE A 490 31.61 -9.89 -11.95
N GLY A 491 31.81 -9.59 -10.66
CA GLY A 491 30.94 -10.08 -9.57
C GLY A 491 31.37 -11.42 -8.96
N GLN A 492 32.50 -11.97 -9.32
CA GLN A 492 33.10 -13.11 -8.63
C GLN A 492 34.34 -12.69 -7.84
N GLU A 493 34.39 -12.93 -6.54
CA GLU A 493 35.63 -12.88 -5.78
C GLU A 493 36.54 -14.05 -6.21
N PRO A 494 37.83 -13.82 -6.50
CA PRO A 494 38.75 -14.91 -6.77
C PRO A 494 38.88 -15.77 -5.52
N ILE A 495 38.63 -17.07 -5.66
CA ILE A 495 38.84 -18.04 -4.60
C ILE A 495 40.29 -18.02 -4.19
N ARG A 496 40.62 -17.55 -2.99
CA ARG A 496 41.98 -17.56 -2.44
C ARG A 496 42.52 -18.99 -2.47
N GLY A 497 43.57 -19.24 -3.28
CA GLY A 497 44.41 -20.43 -3.19
C GLY A 497 44.33 -21.45 -4.34
N THR A 498 43.64 -21.16 -5.46
CA THR A 498 43.70 -22.05 -6.63
C THR A 498 44.02 -21.24 -7.89
N GLU A 499 45.30 -21.28 -8.26
CA GLU A 499 45.70 -20.94 -9.63
C GLU A 499 44.99 -21.90 -10.61
N LYS A 500 44.17 -21.31 -11.52
CA LYS A 500 43.69 -21.93 -12.76
C LYS A 500 42.76 -23.14 -12.70
N LYS A 501 41.70 -23.10 -11.89
CA LYS A 501 40.43 -23.78 -12.20
C LYS A 501 39.32 -23.07 -11.40
N THR A 502 38.71 -22.08 -12.01
CA THR A 502 37.45 -21.52 -11.53
C THR A 502 36.38 -22.60 -11.60
N ARG A 503 36.11 -23.28 -10.48
CA ARG A 503 34.82 -23.90 -10.28
C ARG A 503 33.82 -22.74 -10.10
N PRO A 504 32.70 -22.77 -10.79
CA PRO A 504 31.67 -21.77 -10.56
C PRO A 504 31.16 -21.95 -9.12
N VAL A 505 31.51 -21.02 -8.25
CA VAL A 505 30.76 -20.73 -7.05
C VAL A 505 29.57 -19.92 -7.57
N THR A 506 28.35 -20.27 -7.13
CA THR A 506 27.17 -19.45 -7.41
C THR A 506 27.55 -18.00 -7.13
N PRO A 507 27.69 -17.14 -8.13
CA PRO A 507 28.15 -15.77 -7.89
C PRO A 507 27.13 -15.08 -6.99
N PRO A 508 27.54 -14.33 -5.97
CA PRO A 508 26.61 -13.44 -5.29
C PRO A 508 26.04 -12.51 -6.37
N ALA A 509 24.73 -12.38 -6.44
CA ALA A 509 24.05 -11.54 -7.40
C ALA A 509 24.67 -10.14 -7.38
N THR A 510 25.15 -9.67 -8.52
CA THR A 510 25.81 -8.38 -8.66
C THR A 510 24.77 -7.28 -8.65
N LEU A 511 24.90 -6.32 -7.75
CA LEU A 511 24.06 -5.12 -7.75
C LEU A 511 24.57 -4.15 -8.83
N VAL A 512 23.69 -3.74 -9.72
CA VAL A 512 23.98 -2.85 -10.85
C VAL A 512 23.27 -1.54 -10.69
N ALA A 513 23.98 -0.42 -10.76
CA ALA A 513 23.41 0.90 -10.79
C ALA A 513 23.25 1.39 -12.22
N THR A 514 22.03 1.70 -12.63
CA THR A 514 21.70 2.36 -13.89
C THR A 514 21.07 3.72 -13.58
N PRO A 515 21.85 4.82 -13.57
CA PRO A 515 21.37 6.12 -13.21
C PRO A 515 20.27 6.62 -14.16
N VAL A 516 19.30 7.35 -13.62
CA VAL A 516 18.22 7.96 -14.41
C VAL A 516 18.81 8.95 -15.43
N PHE A 517 18.40 8.86 -16.68
CA PHE A 517 18.85 9.64 -17.84
C PHE A 517 20.34 9.43 -18.24
N ASP A 518 21.02 8.48 -17.64
CA ASP A 518 22.41 8.11 -17.96
C ASP A 518 22.62 6.62 -17.72
N GLY A 519 21.63 5.81 -18.07
CA GLY A 519 21.59 4.37 -17.83
C GLY A 519 22.17 3.53 -18.97
N ALA A 520 22.07 2.21 -18.78
CA ALA A 520 22.45 1.24 -19.79
C ALA A 520 21.48 1.27 -20.98
N HIS A 521 22.01 1.15 -22.20
CA HIS A 521 21.23 1.10 -23.43
C HIS A 521 21.16 -0.32 -24.00
N TRP A 522 20.16 -0.58 -24.85
CA TRP A 522 20.01 -1.89 -25.48
C TRP A 522 21.12 -2.16 -26.49
N ASP A 523 21.42 -1.22 -27.37
CA ASP A 523 22.45 -1.37 -28.40
C ASP A 523 23.33 -0.10 -28.57
N GLU A 524 24.37 -0.20 -29.44
CA GLU A 524 25.37 0.86 -29.65
C GLU A 524 24.82 2.10 -30.36
N LEU A 525 23.70 1.98 -31.08
CA LEU A 525 23.08 3.10 -31.81
C LEU A 525 22.49 4.12 -30.85
N GLU A 526 21.98 3.67 -29.71
CA GLU A 526 21.39 4.55 -28.68
C GLU A 526 22.44 5.19 -27.74
N GLY A 527 23.55 4.50 -27.48
CA GLY A 527 24.45 4.80 -26.35
C GLY A 527 25.78 5.49 -26.68
N ALA A 528 26.04 5.94 -27.90
CA ALA A 528 27.30 6.64 -28.27
C ALA A 528 28.61 6.00 -27.75
N GLY A 529 28.66 4.69 -27.53
CA GLY A 529 29.86 3.90 -27.21
C GLY A 529 30.46 4.09 -25.82
N LYS A 530 29.73 4.72 -24.85
CA LYS A 530 30.27 4.99 -23.51
C LYS A 530 30.18 3.81 -22.53
N HIS A 531 29.22 2.90 -22.70
CA HIS A 531 28.97 1.77 -21.80
C HIS A 531 28.75 0.47 -22.56
N PRO A 532 29.01 -0.70 -21.96
CA PRO A 532 28.63 -1.96 -22.58
C PRO A 532 27.12 -2.01 -22.73
N THR A 533 26.64 -2.29 -23.92
CA THR A 533 25.20 -2.42 -24.20
C THR A 533 24.67 -3.70 -23.59
N ILE A 534 23.38 -3.73 -23.25
CA ILE A 534 22.72 -4.93 -22.70
C ILE A 534 22.87 -6.11 -23.62
N LYS A 535 22.85 -5.90 -24.95
CA LYS A 535 23.09 -6.91 -25.98
C LYS A 535 24.50 -7.52 -25.88
N LYS A 536 25.55 -6.70 -25.66
CA LYS A 536 26.90 -7.19 -25.44
C LYS A 536 27.05 -7.96 -24.14
N ILE A 537 26.35 -7.54 -23.08
CA ILE A 537 26.30 -8.24 -21.81
C ILE A 537 25.75 -9.65 -22.00
N PHE A 538 24.64 -9.82 -22.76
CA PHE A 538 24.10 -11.15 -23.08
C PHE A 538 25.04 -12.04 -23.88
N GLN A 539 25.80 -11.48 -24.80
CA GLN A 539 26.82 -12.22 -25.55
C GLN A 539 27.95 -12.74 -24.66
N ASN A 540 28.20 -12.06 -23.53
CA ASN A 540 29.27 -12.34 -22.58
C ASN A 540 28.77 -12.88 -21.23
N LEU A 541 27.53 -13.42 -21.15
CA LEU A 541 27.02 -14.05 -19.95
C LEU A 541 27.90 -15.20 -19.48
N HIS A 542 27.92 -15.41 -18.16
CA HIS A 542 28.68 -16.49 -17.55
C HIS A 542 28.29 -17.86 -18.14
N PRO A 543 29.23 -18.80 -18.33
CA PRO A 543 28.96 -20.11 -18.94
C PRO A 543 27.83 -20.92 -18.28
N GLU A 544 27.56 -20.73 -17.00
CA GLU A 544 26.47 -21.39 -16.30
C GLU A 544 25.08 -20.92 -16.76
N ALA A 545 24.96 -19.65 -17.13
CA ALA A 545 23.72 -19.10 -17.70
C ALA A 545 23.50 -19.52 -19.15
N THR A 546 24.54 -20.08 -19.81
CA THR A 546 24.55 -20.39 -21.23
C THR A 546 24.94 -21.84 -21.53
N ASP A 547 24.87 -22.75 -20.53
CA ASP A 547 25.39 -24.14 -20.67
C ASP A 547 24.80 -24.83 -21.90
N ALA A 548 25.72 -25.29 -22.75
CA ALA A 548 25.51 -25.85 -24.09
C ALA A 548 24.63 -27.12 -24.13
N ARG A 549 24.34 -27.73 -22.96
CA ARG A 549 23.54 -28.95 -22.85
C ARG A 549 22.05 -28.77 -23.10
N TYR A 550 21.56 -27.54 -23.15
CA TYR A 550 20.15 -27.26 -22.99
C TYR A 550 19.47 -26.42 -24.07
N GLY A 551 20.12 -26.04 -25.15
CA GLY A 551 19.52 -25.22 -26.22
C GLY A 551 19.73 -25.74 -27.62
N ASP A 552 18.88 -25.37 -28.57
CA ASP A 552 18.98 -25.78 -30.01
C ASP A 552 20.29 -25.32 -30.67
N ASN A 553 20.96 -24.28 -30.12
CA ASN A 553 22.25 -23.77 -30.55
C ASN A 553 23.33 -23.88 -29.47
N GLY A 554 23.14 -24.69 -28.44
CA GLY A 554 24.07 -24.85 -27.34
C GLY A 554 24.04 -23.72 -26.31
N ARG A 555 23.04 -22.85 -26.33
CA ARG A 555 22.81 -21.81 -25.34
C ARG A 555 21.38 -21.88 -24.80
N MET A 556 21.21 -21.73 -23.48
CA MET A 556 19.91 -21.69 -22.81
C MET A 556 19.14 -20.40 -23.16
N MET A 557 19.86 -19.29 -23.30
CA MET A 557 19.30 -17.98 -23.61
C MET A 557 19.81 -17.51 -25.01
N GLN A 558 18.88 -16.95 -25.78
CA GLN A 558 19.21 -16.33 -27.08
C GLN A 558 19.74 -14.90 -26.86
N ASP A 559 20.42 -14.32 -27.85
CA ASP A 559 20.99 -12.97 -27.77
C ASP A 559 19.92 -11.86 -27.61
N ASP A 560 18.66 -12.18 -27.82
CA ASP A 560 17.49 -11.30 -27.63
C ASP A 560 16.82 -11.46 -26.26
N GLY A 561 17.41 -12.21 -25.34
CA GLY A 561 16.90 -12.40 -24.00
C GLY A 561 15.76 -13.42 -23.87
N LYS A 562 15.49 -14.20 -24.92
CA LYS A 562 14.46 -15.23 -24.88
C LYS A 562 15.03 -16.59 -24.50
N ILE A 563 14.27 -17.32 -23.70
CA ILE A 563 14.63 -18.64 -23.19
C ILE A 563 13.56 -19.66 -23.63
N THR A 564 14.00 -20.86 -23.94
CA THR A 564 13.11 -21.99 -24.17
C THR A 564 12.59 -22.49 -22.82
N LEU A 565 11.29 -22.41 -22.60
CA LEU A 565 10.63 -22.95 -21.42
C LEU A 565 9.92 -24.29 -21.71
N PHE A 566 9.76 -25.09 -20.67
CA PHE A 566 9.03 -26.35 -20.67
C PHE A 566 7.75 -26.22 -19.82
N ASN A 567 6.69 -26.86 -20.27
CA ASN A 567 5.43 -26.87 -19.54
C ASN A 567 5.57 -27.79 -18.31
N GLY A 568 5.29 -27.27 -17.12
CA GLY A 568 5.36 -28.04 -15.87
C GLY A 568 4.45 -29.27 -15.83
N ARG A 569 3.28 -29.21 -16.48
CA ARG A 569 2.30 -30.30 -16.46
C ARG A 569 2.59 -31.40 -17.45
N THR A 570 3.03 -31.05 -18.66
CA THR A 570 3.25 -32.02 -19.75
C THR A 570 4.72 -32.40 -19.90
N GLY A 571 5.65 -31.57 -19.44
CA GLY A 571 7.07 -31.69 -19.66
C GLY A 571 7.51 -31.34 -21.09
N GLU A 572 6.59 -30.92 -21.95
CA GLU A 572 6.87 -30.59 -23.34
C GLU A 572 7.42 -29.16 -23.47
N LYS A 573 8.23 -28.94 -24.48
CA LYS A 573 8.77 -27.64 -24.84
C LYS A 573 7.67 -26.74 -25.41
N TYR A 574 7.63 -25.46 -25.04
CA TYR A 574 6.78 -24.48 -25.71
C TYR A 574 7.28 -24.19 -27.12
N ASP A 575 6.37 -23.93 -28.06
CA ASP A 575 6.66 -23.73 -29.47
C ASP A 575 7.59 -22.54 -29.72
N ASN A 576 7.40 -21.46 -28.99
CA ASN A 576 8.18 -20.24 -29.14
C ASN A 576 9.04 -19.97 -27.90
N PRO A 577 10.26 -19.42 -28.07
CA PRO A 577 11.06 -18.96 -26.95
C PRO A 577 10.39 -17.76 -26.27
N ILE A 578 10.51 -17.69 -24.95
CA ILE A 578 9.78 -16.75 -24.08
C ILE A 578 10.78 -15.80 -23.42
N THR A 579 10.41 -14.53 -23.29
CA THR A 579 11.20 -13.55 -22.54
C THR A 579 11.14 -13.90 -21.07
N VAL A 580 12.27 -14.25 -20.49
CA VAL A 580 12.43 -14.54 -19.07
C VAL A 580 13.50 -13.60 -18.50
N GLY A 581 13.25 -13.08 -17.33
CA GLY A 581 14.19 -12.18 -16.66
C GLY A 581 13.99 -12.13 -15.17
N VAL A 582 14.73 -11.27 -14.50
CA VAL A 582 14.55 -10.98 -13.08
C VAL A 582 14.05 -9.56 -12.93
N VAL A 583 12.91 -9.41 -12.28
CA VAL A 583 12.24 -8.12 -12.05
C VAL A 583 12.04 -7.93 -10.55
N TYR A 584 12.17 -6.68 -10.12
CA TYR A 584 11.93 -6.28 -8.74
C TYR A 584 10.44 -6.04 -8.50
N ILE A 585 9.81 -6.87 -7.67
CA ILE A 585 8.37 -6.87 -7.42
C ILE A 585 8.07 -6.39 -6.01
N LEU A 586 7.13 -5.46 -5.90
CA LEU A 586 6.65 -4.85 -4.67
C LEU A 586 5.30 -5.45 -4.28
N LYS A 587 5.13 -5.76 -2.99
CA LYS A 587 3.83 -6.07 -2.39
C LYS A 587 3.19 -4.77 -1.92
N LEU A 588 1.99 -4.47 -2.38
CA LEU A 588 1.30 -3.23 -2.04
C LEU A 588 0.39 -3.38 -0.82
N ALA A 589 0.11 -2.26 -0.14
CA ALA A 589 -0.76 -2.21 1.05
C ALA A 589 -2.25 -2.47 0.78
N HIS A 590 -2.58 -2.93 -0.45
CA HIS A 590 -3.94 -3.30 -0.87
C HIS A 590 -4.14 -4.81 -0.74
N LEU A 591 -4.08 -5.33 0.48
CA LEU A 591 -4.25 -6.75 0.77
C LEU A 591 -5.73 -7.13 0.79
N VAL A 592 -6.05 -8.33 0.31
CA VAL A 592 -7.43 -8.82 0.23
C VAL A 592 -8.07 -8.97 1.61
N ASP A 593 -7.31 -9.39 2.63
CA ASP A 593 -7.80 -9.58 3.99
C ASP A 593 -8.39 -8.30 4.60
N ASP A 594 -7.86 -7.14 4.25
CA ASP A 594 -8.39 -5.85 4.71
C ASP A 594 -9.64 -5.40 3.95
N LYS A 595 -9.93 -5.97 2.78
CA LYS A 595 -11.01 -5.58 1.87
C LYS A 595 -12.17 -6.57 1.83
N ILE A 596 -11.90 -7.87 2.06
CA ILE A 596 -12.94 -8.90 2.08
C ILE A 596 -13.93 -8.62 3.20
N HIS A 597 -15.20 -8.64 2.86
CA HIS A 597 -16.27 -8.39 3.81
C HIS A 597 -17.53 -9.12 3.40
N ALA A 598 -18.22 -9.70 4.38
CA ALA A 598 -19.51 -10.33 4.21
C ALA A 598 -20.42 -9.95 5.39
N ARG A 599 -21.71 -9.92 5.12
CA ARG A 599 -22.75 -9.63 6.11
C ARG A 599 -23.95 -10.50 5.87
N SER A 600 -24.53 -11.01 6.95
CA SER A 600 -25.89 -11.57 6.96
C SER A 600 -26.85 -10.56 7.61
N THR A 601 -26.69 -10.34 8.90
CA THR A 601 -27.41 -9.34 9.70
C THR A 601 -26.41 -8.43 10.40
N GLY A 602 -26.80 -7.21 10.71
CA GLY A 602 -25.92 -6.25 11.37
C GLY A 602 -26.67 -4.94 11.70
N PRO A 603 -25.95 -3.87 11.99
CA PRO A 603 -26.57 -2.58 12.38
C PRO A 603 -27.29 -1.92 11.19
N TYR A 604 -28.35 -1.20 11.51
CA TYR A 604 -29.18 -0.45 10.58
C TYR A 604 -29.19 1.04 10.95
N SER A 605 -29.41 1.91 9.95
CA SER A 605 -29.61 3.34 10.19
C SER A 605 -30.90 3.57 11.02
N MET A 606 -30.84 4.51 11.96
CA MET A 606 -32.01 4.85 12.78
C MET A 606 -33.16 5.48 11.98
N ILE A 607 -32.82 6.31 10.97
CA ILE A 607 -33.84 7.06 10.21
C ILE A 607 -34.39 6.22 9.06
N THR A 608 -33.51 5.70 8.21
CA THR A 608 -33.92 4.99 6.98
C THR A 608 -34.16 3.50 7.18
N GLN A 609 -33.80 2.93 8.34
CA GLN A 609 -33.88 1.51 8.64
C GLN A 609 -33.13 0.61 7.62
N GLN A 610 -32.28 1.20 6.81
CA GLN A 610 -31.44 0.48 5.83
C GLN A 610 -30.13 0.01 6.47
N PRO A 611 -29.51 -1.07 5.99
CA PRO A 611 -28.20 -1.50 6.43
C PRO A 611 -27.17 -0.36 6.29
N LEU A 612 -26.32 -0.18 7.31
CA LEU A 612 -25.19 0.75 7.23
C LEU A 612 -24.23 0.32 6.09
N GLY A 613 -23.46 1.26 5.56
CA GLY A 613 -22.42 1.00 4.57
C GLY A 613 -21.03 0.87 5.20
N GLY A 614 -20.12 0.16 4.53
CA GLY A 614 -18.71 0.06 4.90
C GLY A 614 -18.38 -1.13 5.83
N LYS A 615 -17.15 -1.66 5.67
CA LYS A 615 -16.65 -2.81 6.45
C LYS A 615 -16.54 -2.51 7.94
N ALA A 616 -16.10 -1.29 8.29
CA ALA A 616 -15.88 -0.88 9.69
C ALA A 616 -17.17 -0.88 10.53
N GLN A 617 -18.32 -0.58 9.92
CA GLN A 617 -19.63 -0.61 10.57
C GLN A 617 -20.35 -1.96 10.39
N PHE A 618 -19.67 -3.00 9.95
CA PHE A 618 -20.31 -4.27 9.58
C PHE A 618 -21.52 -4.07 8.66
N GLY A 619 -21.32 -3.19 7.66
CA GLY A 619 -22.35 -2.75 6.74
C GLY A 619 -22.57 -3.70 5.57
N GLY A 620 -23.62 -3.44 4.78
CA GLY A 620 -23.96 -4.17 3.56
C GLY A 620 -23.39 -3.51 2.32
N GLN A 621 -23.47 -4.23 1.21
CA GLN A 621 -23.14 -3.70 -0.10
C GLN A 621 -24.26 -2.78 -0.59
N ARG A 622 -23.88 -1.71 -1.29
CA ARG A 622 -24.86 -0.84 -1.94
C ARG A 622 -25.31 -1.46 -3.26
N PHE A 623 -26.59 -1.75 -3.38
CA PHE A 623 -27.23 -2.11 -4.64
C PHE A 623 -27.74 -0.82 -5.30
N GLY A 624 -26.94 -0.28 -6.22
CA GLY A 624 -27.20 1.02 -6.84
C GLY A 624 -28.29 0.97 -7.91
N GLU A 625 -28.62 2.14 -8.48
CA GLU A 625 -29.65 2.27 -9.52
C GLU A 625 -29.32 1.45 -10.79
N MET A 626 -28.03 1.43 -11.18
CA MET A 626 -27.59 0.67 -12.36
C MET A 626 -27.73 -0.85 -12.16
N GLU A 627 -27.49 -1.36 -10.96
CA GLU A 627 -27.67 -2.77 -10.60
C GLU A 627 -29.15 -3.16 -10.59
N VAL A 628 -30.05 -2.25 -10.21
CA VAL A 628 -31.49 -2.42 -10.32
C VAL A 628 -31.89 -2.57 -11.80
N TRP A 629 -31.39 -1.74 -12.69
CA TRP A 629 -31.64 -1.86 -14.12
C TRP A 629 -31.18 -3.20 -14.70
N ALA A 630 -30.06 -3.73 -14.21
CA ALA A 630 -29.57 -5.04 -14.63
C ALA A 630 -30.56 -6.16 -14.25
N LEU A 631 -31.12 -6.13 -13.03
CA LEU A 631 -32.14 -7.11 -12.61
C LEU A 631 -33.46 -6.95 -13.40
N GLU A 632 -33.86 -5.73 -13.71
CA GLU A 632 -35.01 -5.47 -14.57
C GLU A 632 -34.77 -6.06 -15.98
N ALA A 633 -33.57 -5.90 -16.54
CA ALA A 633 -33.23 -6.47 -17.85
C ALA A 633 -33.27 -8.02 -17.84
N TYR A 634 -32.91 -8.66 -16.73
CA TYR A 634 -33.07 -10.12 -16.58
C TYR A 634 -34.51 -10.56 -16.28
N GLY A 635 -35.42 -9.64 -15.97
CA GLY A 635 -36.79 -9.97 -15.54
C GLY A 635 -36.86 -10.65 -14.19
N ALA A 636 -35.88 -10.47 -13.34
CA ALA A 636 -35.76 -11.10 -11.99
C ALA A 636 -36.57 -10.30 -10.94
N ALA A 637 -37.87 -10.20 -11.09
CA ALA A 637 -38.76 -9.38 -10.28
C ALA A 637 -38.76 -9.80 -8.80
N TYR A 638 -38.82 -11.09 -8.50
CA TYR A 638 -38.80 -11.58 -7.10
C TYR A 638 -37.50 -11.31 -6.41
N CYS A 639 -36.36 -11.49 -7.09
CA CYS A 639 -35.05 -11.16 -6.54
C CYS A 639 -34.94 -9.66 -6.22
N LEU A 640 -35.42 -8.79 -7.11
CA LEU A 640 -35.43 -7.36 -6.89
C LEU A 640 -36.33 -6.97 -5.70
N GLN A 641 -37.50 -7.59 -5.59
CA GLN A 641 -38.42 -7.36 -4.47
C GLN A 641 -37.78 -7.74 -3.14
N GLU A 642 -37.12 -8.87 -3.04
CA GLU A 642 -36.39 -9.28 -1.83
C GLU A 642 -35.28 -8.28 -1.45
N LEU A 643 -34.50 -7.81 -2.43
CA LEU A 643 -33.42 -6.84 -2.21
C LEU A 643 -33.95 -5.50 -1.70
N LEU A 644 -35.11 -5.07 -2.16
CA LEU A 644 -35.74 -3.81 -1.76
C LEU A 644 -36.49 -3.89 -0.44
N THR A 645 -36.92 -5.06 0.03
CA THR A 645 -37.77 -5.25 1.20
C THR A 645 -37.05 -5.93 2.36
N ILE A 646 -37.11 -7.25 2.41
CA ILE A 646 -36.61 -8.06 3.55
C ILE A 646 -35.10 -7.98 3.76
N LYS A 647 -34.34 -7.65 2.75
CA LYS A 647 -32.88 -7.44 2.84
C LYS A 647 -32.48 -5.99 3.12
N SER A 648 -33.42 -5.05 3.13
CA SER A 648 -33.16 -3.62 3.28
C SER A 648 -33.97 -3.00 4.42
N ASP A 649 -35.13 -2.38 4.14
CA ASP A 649 -35.84 -1.47 5.03
C ASP A 649 -37.11 -2.04 5.68
N ASP A 650 -37.58 -3.22 5.30
CA ASP A 650 -38.73 -3.88 5.92
C ASP A 650 -38.35 -4.49 7.28
N VAL A 651 -38.62 -3.79 8.36
CA VAL A 651 -38.30 -4.20 9.74
C VAL A 651 -38.98 -5.50 10.13
N LEU A 652 -40.30 -5.62 9.86
CA LEU A 652 -41.07 -6.82 10.21
C LEU A 652 -40.67 -8.03 9.36
N GLY A 653 -40.48 -7.80 8.07
CA GLY A 653 -39.99 -8.85 7.16
C GLY A 653 -38.64 -9.42 7.56
N ARG A 654 -37.68 -8.58 7.98
CA ARG A 654 -36.38 -9.01 8.48
C ARG A 654 -36.48 -9.93 9.70
N VAL A 655 -37.29 -9.55 10.68
CA VAL A 655 -37.48 -10.34 11.91
C VAL A 655 -38.10 -11.69 11.57
N LYS A 656 -39.13 -11.74 10.73
CA LYS A 656 -39.80 -12.99 10.31
C LYS A 656 -38.85 -13.91 9.54
N VAL A 657 -38.02 -13.34 8.66
CA VAL A 657 -37.00 -14.13 7.92
C VAL A 657 -35.97 -14.72 8.88
N TYR A 658 -35.47 -13.92 9.83
CA TYR A 658 -34.52 -14.42 10.83
C TYR A 658 -35.12 -15.54 11.68
N GLU A 659 -36.36 -15.37 12.13
CA GLU A 659 -37.10 -16.39 12.90
C GLU A 659 -37.29 -17.68 12.08
N ALA A 660 -37.70 -17.56 10.80
CA ALA A 660 -37.85 -18.72 9.91
C ALA A 660 -36.53 -19.47 9.68
N ILE A 661 -35.41 -18.74 9.51
CA ILE A 661 -34.07 -19.36 9.39
C ILE A 661 -33.68 -20.12 10.66
N VAL A 662 -33.90 -19.52 11.84
CA VAL A 662 -33.57 -20.15 13.13
C VAL A 662 -34.42 -21.41 13.37
N LYS A 663 -35.71 -21.36 13.00
CA LYS A 663 -36.63 -22.51 13.13
C LYS A 663 -36.46 -23.57 12.03
N GLY A 664 -35.75 -23.26 10.95
CA GLY A 664 -35.61 -24.13 9.78
C GLY A 664 -36.87 -24.21 8.90
N GLU A 665 -37.74 -23.20 8.99
CA GLU A 665 -38.96 -23.05 8.20
C GLU A 665 -38.70 -22.35 6.85
N ASN A 666 -39.65 -22.41 5.96
CA ASN A 666 -39.56 -21.69 4.68
C ASN A 666 -39.61 -20.19 4.91
N ILE A 667 -38.77 -19.44 4.17
CA ILE A 667 -38.74 -17.99 4.22
C ILE A 667 -40.08 -17.44 3.74
N PRO A 668 -40.71 -16.50 4.44
CA PRO A 668 -41.97 -15.87 4.04
C PRO A 668 -41.79 -15.06 2.75
N GLU A 669 -42.87 -14.90 2.00
CA GLU A 669 -42.86 -14.07 0.80
C GLU A 669 -42.58 -12.60 1.15
N PRO A 670 -41.74 -11.90 0.32
CA PRO A 670 -41.42 -10.50 0.55
C PRO A 670 -42.66 -9.62 0.37
N GLY A 671 -42.74 -8.58 1.19
CA GLY A 671 -43.85 -7.61 1.16
C GLY A 671 -43.68 -6.56 0.06
N ILE A 672 -44.51 -5.53 0.13
CA ILE A 672 -44.45 -4.37 -0.78
C ILE A 672 -43.32 -3.42 -0.31
N PRO A 673 -42.48 -2.92 -1.22
CA PRO A 673 -41.43 -1.96 -0.87
C PRO A 673 -41.98 -0.70 -0.20
N GLU A 674 -41.32 -0.22 0.85
CA GLU A 674 -41.76 0.95 1.61
C GLU A 674 -41.81 2.22 0.73
N SER A 675 -40.83 2.38 -0.15
CA SER A 675 -40.77 3.47 -1.15
C SER A 675 -42.00 3.49 -2.07
N PHE A 676 -42.53 2.32 -2.44
CA PHE A 676 -43.74 2.22 -3.23
C PHE A 676 -44.98 2.66 -2.44
N LYS A 677 -45.06 2.30 -1.16
CA LYS A 677 -46.16 2.78 -0.28
C LYS A 677 -46.14 4.31 -0.16
N VAL A 678 -44.97 4.91 0.05
CA VAL A 678 -44.81 6.37 0.06
C VAL A 678 -45.29 7.01 -1.23
N LEU A 679 -44.88 6.47 -2.40
CA LEU A 679 -45.29 6.98 -3.70
C LEU A 679 -46.83 6.97 -3.85
N ILE A 680 -47.49 5.87 -3.47
CA ILE A 680 -48.94 5.76 -3.55
C ILE A 680 -49.62 6.78 -2.61
N LYS A 681 -49.12 6.96 -1.39
CA LYS A 681 -49.66 7.97 -0.44
C LYS A 681 -49.46 9.40 -0.98
N GLU A 682 -48.34 9.70 -1.60
CA GLU A 682 -48.11 11.00 -2.25
C GLU A 682 -49.08 11.23 -3.42
N MET A 683 -49.35 10.21 -4.24
CA MET A 683 -50.34 10.31 -5.30
C MET A 683 -51.77 10.50 -4.78
N GLN A 684 -52.13 9.79 -3.68
CA GLN A 684 -53.40 9.97 -3.01
C GLN A 684 -53.53 11.39 -2.40
N ALA A 685 -52.42 11.93 -1.88
CA ALA A 685 -52.39 13.32 -1.37
C ALA A 685 -52.65 14.36 -2.46
N LEU A 686 -52.32 14.05 -3.72
CA LEU A 686 -52.68 14.87 -4.89
C LEU A 686 -54.13 14.65 -5.39
N CYS A 687 -54.96 13.99 -4.58
CA CYS A 687 -56.36 13.66 -4.90
C CYS A 687 -56.52 12.68 -6.07
N LEU A 688 -55.48 11.87 -6.38
CA LEU A 688 -55.58 10.78 -7.32
C LEU A 688 -55.98 9.50 -6.58
N ASN A 689 -57.09 8.85 -7.05
CA ASN A 689 -57.46 7.56 -6.48
C ASN A 689 -56.57 6.46 -7.12
N VAL A 690 -55.70 5.90 -6.31
CA VAL A 690 -54.81 4.81 -6.71
C VAL A 690 -55.07 3.62 -5.81
N GLU A 691 -55.51 2.52 -6.44
CA GLU A 691 -55.78 1.24 -5.80
C GLU A 691 -54.85 0.15 -6.38
N VAL A 692 -54.25 -0.67 -5.54
CA VAL A 692 -53.46 -1.82 -5.96
C VAL A 692 -54.38 -3.06 -5.91
N LEU A 693 -54.61 -3.64 -7.10
CA LEU A 693 -55.50 -4.81 -7.19
C LEU A 693 -54.69 -6.09 -7.38
N ASN A 694 -55.11 -7.16 -6.74
CA ASN A 694 -54.56 -8.50 -7.01
C ASN A 694 -55.08 -9.04 -8.35
N THR A 695 -54.50 -10.11 -8.86
CA THR A 695 -54.97 -10.85 -10.07
C THR A 695 -56.45 -11.29 -9.97
N SER A 696 -56.97 -11.47 -8.78
CA SER A 696 -58.40 -11.75 -8.51
C SER A 696 -59.29 -10.51 -8.53
N GLY A 697 -58.74 -9.29 -8.71
CA GLY A 697 -59.49 -8.03 -8.64
C GLY A 697 -59.84 -7.55 -7.19
N ALA A 698 -59.28 -8.17 -6.19
CA ALA A 698 -59.45 -7.72 -4.80
C ALA A 698 -58.38 -6.65 -4.48
N GLU A 699 -58.75 -5.60 -3.76
CA GLU A 699 -57.87 -4.55 -3.30
C GLU A 699 -56.89 -5.08 -2.28
N ILE A 700 -55.62 -4.73 -2.47
CA ILE A 700 -54.54 -5.01 -1.52
C ILE A 700 -54.45 -3.81 -0.57
N GLU A 701 -54.92 -3.95 0.69
CA GLU A 701 -54.74 -2.93 1.72
C GLU A 701 -53.22 -2.73 1.99
N MET A 702 -52.73 -1.52 1.71
CA MET A 702 -51.37 -1.12 2.08
C MET A 702 -51.43 -0.53 3.51
N ARG A 703 -51.17 -1.39 4.50
CA ARG A 703 -51.17 -0.96 5.90
C ARG A 703 -49.93 -0.13 6.23
N GLU A 704 -50.10 0.85 7.10
CA GLU A 704 -48.99 1.65 7.63
C GLU A 704 -48.17 0.83 8.63
N LEU A 705 -46.86 1.05 8.64
CA LEU A 705 -45.92 0.37 9.56
C LEU A 705 -46.32 0.52 11.02
N ASP A 706 -46.89 1.67 11.39
CA ASP A 706 -47.32 1.98 12.73
C ASP A 706 -48.49 1.10 13.18
N GLU A 707 -49.46 0.83 12.33
CA GLU A 707 -50.61 -0.03 12.68
C GLU A 707 -50.18 -1.49 12.90
N ASP A 708 -49.27 -2.00 12.10
CA ASP A 708 -48.75 -3.38 12.25
C ASP A 708 -47.83 -3.50 13.49
N ILE A 709 -47.01 -2.46 13.76
CA ILE A 709 -46.18 -2.41 14.98
C ILE A 709 -47.03 -2.33 16.22
N PHE A 710 -48.06 -1.46 16.24
CA PHE A 710 -48.99 -1.33 17.37
C PHE A 710 -49.75 -2.64 17.60
N ARG A 711 -50.25 -3.28 16.57
CA ARG A 711 -50.95 -4.55 16.65
C ARG A 711 -50.07 -5.72 17.12
N THR A 712 -48.84 -5.81 16.57
CA THR A 712 -47.89 -6.82 17.00
C THR A 712 -47.40 -6.58 18.43
N ALA A 713 -47.24 -5.33 18.82
CA ALA A 713 -46.95 -4.96 20.20
C ALA A 713 -48.11 -5.27 21.15
N GLU A 714 -49.34 -5.04 20.70
CA GLU A 714 -50.57 -5.37 21.45
C GLU A 714 -50.76 -6.89 21.57
N GLU A 715 -50.51 -7.66 20.52
CA GLU A 715 -50.50 -9.14 20.53
C GLU A 715 -49.38 -9.72 21.43
N LEU A 716 -48.26 -9.03 21.57
CA LEU A 716 -47.14 -9.37 22.45
C LEU A 716 -47.29 -8.74 23.85
N GLY A 717 -48.37 -7.99 24.11
CA GLY A 717 -48.62 -7.32 25.40
C GLY A 717 -47.71 -6.15 25.71
N ILE A 718 -47.09 -5.54 24.67
CA ILE A 718 -46.20 -4.41 24.77
C ILE A 718 -46.98 -3.12 24.51
N ASP A 719 -47.20 -2.29 25.53
CA ASP A 719 -47.85 -0.99 25.40
C ASP A 719 -46.86 0.07 24.83
N LEU A 720 -46.97 0.37 23.54
CA LEU A 720 -46.20 1.40 22.84
C LEU A 720 -46.90 2.79 22.89
N SER A 721 -48.02 2.93 23.56
CA SER A 721 -48.80 4.18 23.58
C SER A 721 -48.25 5.27 24.51
N ARG A 722 -47.13 5.02 25.18
CA ARG A 722 -46.44 6.08 25.93
C ARG A 722 -45.42 6.78 25.03
N PRO A 723 -45.65 8.05 24.62
CA PRO A 723 -44.61 8.84 24.01
C PRO A 723 -43.48 9.02 25.05
N GLU A 724 -42.26 8.68 24.69
CA GLU A 724 -41.10 9.15 25.42
C GLU A 724 -41.13 10.67 25.46
N ARG A 725 -41.52 11.23 26.60
CA ARG A 725 -41.31 12.64 26.87
C ARG A 725 -39.82 12.88 26.86
N GLY A 726 -39.36 13.54 25.81
CA GLY A 726 -38.01 14.07 25.72
C GLY A 726 -37.73 14.95 26.95
N SER A 727 -37.01 14.39 27.92
CA SER A 727 -36.55 15.07 29.12
C SER A 727 -35.52 16.16 28.84
N ASP A 728 -34.96 16.19 27.63
CA ASP A 728 -33.85 17.07 27.31
C ASP A 728 -34.26 18.46 26.77
N GLU A 729 -35.46 18.59 26.17
CA GLU A 729 -35.94 19.91 25.72
C GLU A 729 -36.64 20.73 26.83
N GLU A 730 -37.27 20.08 27.81
CA GLU A 730 -37.87 20.78 28.93
C GLU A 730 -36.87 21.26 29.98
N ASP A 731 -35.77 20.51 30.18
CA ASP A 731 -34.69 20.94 31.08
C ASP A 731 -33.82 22.05 30.44
N ALA A 732 -33.65 22.05 29.15
CA ALA A 732 -32.98 23.14 28.41
C ALA A 732 -33.82 24.44 28.45
N ARG A 733 -35.17 24.36 28.38
CA ARG A 733 -36.04 25.53 28.51
C ARG A 733 -36.10 26.07 29.96
N ARG A 734 -36.07 25.21 30.96
CA ARG A 734 -36.05 25.64 32.40
C ARG A 734 -34.69 26.23 32.80
N GLN A 735 -33.59 25.89 32.14
CA GLN A 735 -32.31 26.53 32.37
C GLN A 735 -32.20 27.88 31.63
N ALA A 736 -32.85 28.05 30.49
CA ALA A 736 -32.89 29.33 29.79
C ALA A 736 -33.81 30.38 30.45
N GLU A 737 -34.76 29.98 31.28
CA GLU A 737 -35.65 30.88 32.04
C GLU A 737 -35.09 31.25 33.42
N ARG A 738 -33.95 30.71 33.84
CA ARG A 738 -33.31 30.99 35.15
C ARG A 738 -31.94 31.68 35.05
N GLY A 739 -31.53 32.13 33.82
CA GLY A 739 -30.29 32.88 33.61
C GLY A 739 -30.54 34.36 33.39
#